data_137e82760e3eb24d21f390f81d92d2f5
#
_entry.id   137e82760e3eb24d21f390f81d92d2f5
#
_cell.length_a   1.000
_cell.length_b   1.000
_cell.length_c   1.000
_cell.angle_alpha   90.00
_cell.angle_beta   90.00
_cell.angle_gamma   90.00
#
_symmetry.space_group_name_H-M   'P 1'
#
loop_
_entity.id
_entity.type
_entity.pdbx_description
1 polymer ?
#
loop_
_entity_poly.entity_id
_entity_poly.type
_entity_poly.pdbx_seq_one_letter_code
_entity_poly.pdbx_strand_id
1 'polypeptide(L)'
;MLQETKVDTVALNRILRPLGFLSVIHVPPVGSAGGLCIAWKGEMDLEPIFMTKNVISCIVYNGSLRLPWLVSVVYGPHSRAAKIEFWGSFERVASRFSGPWLIMGDFNAVLRSSERVGGRTVDPMAERVMNALDDIGMIELNAAGGDFSWYNGRTRWAIFSKIDRGMANSDWWDLFPNASLSFLPETASDHKPLLLHTSPREVFIRRQFKFEAMWTRDPRSIVVVRHSWLATPHGRPHSQFLDRMRNTKRALSFWNKDQFGKLQAEISKTRAAIIECQRGDPSSRDRDRDNYLRSLLDELLKRDELFWFQKSRVQWDLNGDRCTKFFFISTLVRRKHNRIEKILLDDGVWAESRDEIGFAFMNRFYDIYGADSLPVGVDLSQLVSPTISHADNLNLVAIPGSEEIREVVFCMGSFKAPGPDGMPALFYKTYWDTVGPDVVRLVQDFFISNRLHPAINSTNLVLIPKVPNPTKLNHYRLISVCNIVYKVIAKILANRIKLLLPPLICPSQNAFVPGRSIHDNSVMVQEVIHSMRKKRGSGGWMALKIDLEKAYDRMNWSFIWSVLEAFGFHARWIDWVRTCCSSVTMNVMINGAVFQSFRPARGLRQGDPLSPYLFILCMEILSRLINSKVDNLLIQGFKLARGVPSLQHLFFADDIFLFGKATTFEATQFKCCLDTFCAWSGQSFNSHKSNIFFSHNTRRELEQQITGILQFERIPILSTYLGLPLFRGKRIRDFAFLLDKLDKKLAGWKAKLLSKASRLVLIKSVAQAIPNYVMQSTAIPKVVCEKMDSTMRSFWWGARDTSTKPLCLRSWDKICSPKSFGGLGLRRSYDMNHALLAKWSWDLISGKSSLCLSMLNGKYLQDTTFISVTAVPSDSLFWKAILAVKSLVLRGACIQVGTGSMVDFWLHPWVPKHPLFRPQPICERGPGTLVVSDLLNPDGNWNLQKLYTVFSPADCVLIQSMHRPRLSGVDRWIWTHSSSGKFSTKSAYLLD
;
A
#
# COMPACT_ATOMS: atom_id res chain seq x y z
N MET A 1 -34.31 14.16 -14.08
CA MET A 1 -34.83 12.97 -13.38
C MET A 1 -35.32 13.43 -12.03
N LEU A 2 -36.56 13.14 -11.66
CA LEU A 2 -37.16 13.52 -10.38
C LEU A 2 -37.66 12.28 -9.66
N GLN A 3 -37.45 12.23 -8.36
CA GLN A 3 -37.87 11.15 -7.46
C GLN A 3 -38.80 11.75 -6.40
N GLU A 4 -39.67 10.95 -5.83
CA GLU A 4 -40.66 11.39 -4.85
C GLU A 4 -41.48 12.61 -5.32
N THR A 5 -41.98 12.55 -6.57
CA THR A 5 -42.69 13.68 -7.15
C THR A 5 -43.96 14.03 -6.38
N LYS A 6 -44.60 13.06 -5.73
CA LYS A 6 -45.80 13.23 -4.85
C LYS A 6 -46.97 13.96 -5.48
N VAL A 7 -46.95 14.15 -6.79
CA VAL A 7 -47.98 14.82 -7.61
C VAL A 7 -48.39 13.96 -8.79
N ASP A 8 -49.54 14.18 -9.34
CA ASP A 8 -50.02 13.53 -10.54
C ASP A 8 -49.33 14.05 -11.82
N THR A 9 -49.53 13.38 -12.92
CA THR A 9 -48.87 13.71 -14.20
C THR A 9 -49.31 15.08 -14.74
N VAL A 10 -50.55 15.53 -14.46
CA VAL A 10 -51.06 16.81 -14.94
C VAL A 10 -50.39 17.98 -14.18
N ALA A 11 -50.31 17.86 -12.85
CA ALA A 11 -49.65 18.86 -12.01
C ALA A 11 -48.17 18.94 -12.34
N LEU A 12 -47.51 17.78 -12.54
CA LEU A 12 -46.07 17.71 -12.89
C LEU A 12 -45.80 18.39 -14.25
N ASN A 13 -46.66 18.15 -15.26
CA ASN A 13 -46.52 18.79 -16.57
C ASN A 13 -46.69 20.31 -16.52
N ARG A 14 -47.58 20.83 -15.65
CA ARG A 14 -47.70 22.28 -15.42
C ARG A 14 -46.46 22.94 -14.91
N ILE A 15 -45.66 22.21 -14.11
CA ILE A 15 -44.40 22.68 -13.56
C ILE A 15 -43.25 22.58 -14.58
N LEU A 16 -43.19 21.47 -15.32
CA LEU A 16 -42.03 21.16 -16.19
C LEU A 16 -42.07 21.87 -17.55
N ARG A 17 -43.25 22.06 -18.14
CA ARG A 17 -43.40 22.72 -19.46
C ARG A 17 -42.85 24.17 -19.49
N PRO A 18 -43.12 25.03 -18.51
CA PRO A 18 -42.54 26.38 -18.49
C PRO A 18 -41.02 26.40 -18.37
N LEU A 19 -40.42 25.32 -17.84
CA LEU A 19 -38.96 25.15 -17.74
C LEU A 19 -38.33 24.58 -19.04
N GLY A 20 -39.14 24.37 -20.07
CA GLY A 20 -38.70 23.90 -21.39
C GLY A 20 -38.60 22.37 -21.50
N PHE A 21 -39.08 21.60 -20.55
CA PHE A 21 -39.17 20.14 -20.66
C PHE A 21 -40.49 19.74 -21.33
N LEU A 22 -40.39 19.46 -22.62
CA LEU A 22 -41.59 19.19 -23.43
C LEU A 22 -42.01 17.71 -23.43
N SER A 23 -41.06 16.83 -23.18
CA SER A 23 -41.24 15.38 -23.13
C SER A 23 -41.04 14.87 -21.71
N VAL A 24 -42.00 14.06 -21.25
CA VAL A 24 -42.06 13.55 -19.87
C VAL A 24 -42.52 12.10 -19.84
N ILE A 25 -41.78 11.25 -19.16
CA ILE A 25 -42.20 9.90 -18.77
C ILE A 25 -42.41 9.93 -17.26
N HIS A 26 -43.57 9.59 -16.76
CA HIS A 26 -43.91 9.66 -15.34
C HIS A 26 -44.59 8.38 -14.85
N VAL A 27 -44.15 7.88 -13.73
CA VAL A 27 -44.84 6.87 -12.92
C VAL A 27 -45.41 7.61 -11.71
N PRO A 28 -46.76 7.77 -11.65
CA PRO A 28 -47.39 8.56 -10.58
C PRO A 28 -47.18 7.90 -9.19
N PRO A 29 -47.27 8.67 -8.09
CA PRO A 29 -47.17 8.14 -6.73
C PRO A 29 -48.39 7.23 -6.44
N VAL A 30 -48.18 6.31 -5.48
CA VAL A 30 -49.26 5.46 -4.94
C VAL A 30 -49.62 6.00 -3.55
N GLY A 31 -50.79 6.63 -3.45
CA GLY A 31 -51.13 7.40 -2.27
C GLY A 31 -50.29 8.64 -2.10
N SER A 32 -49.75 8.87 -0.92
CA SER A 32 -48.88 10.02 -0.59
C SER A 32 -47.39 9.75 -0.80
N ALA A 33 -46.99 8.57 -1.29
CA ALA A 33 -45.58 8.14 -1.36
C ALA A 33 -45.15 7.81 -2.79
N GLY A 34 -43.91 8.16 -3.10
CA GLY A 34 -43.22 7.80 -4.35
C GLY A 34 -43.49 8.81 -5.49
N GLY A 35 -43.48 8.29 -6.72
CA GLY A 35 -43.52 9.06 -7.95
C GLY A 35 -42.14 9.21 -8.57
N LEU A 36 -41.96 8.78 -9.83
CA LEU A 36 -40.70 8.77 -10.54
C LEU A 36 -40.88 9.37 -11.93
N CYS A 37 -40.01 10.31 -12.30
CA CYS A 37 -40.16 11.04 -13.55
C CYS A 37 -38.81 11.20 -14.28
N ILE A 38 -38.85 11.04 -15.60
CA ILE A 38 -37.81 11.49 -16.53
C ILE A 38 -38.41 12.57 -17.42
N ALA A 39 -37.76 13.74 -17.47
CA ALA A 39 -38.15 14.82 -18.37
C ALA A 39 -36.93 15.29 -19.17
N TRP A 40 -37.11 15.61 -20.46
CA TRP A 40 -36.00 16.02 -21.32
C TRP A 40 -36.39 17.12 -22.29
N LYS A 41 -35.38 17.78 -22.86
CA LYS A 41 -35.47 18.83 -23.87
C LYS A 41 -35.15 18.25 -25.25
N GLY A 42 -35.63 18.85 -26.32
CA GLY A 42 -35.87 18.35 -27.65
C GLY A 42 -34.74 17.76 -28.49
N GLU A 43 -33.52 17.58 -28.00
CA GLU A 43 -32.40 17.02 -28.80
C GLU A 43 -32.15 15.53 -28.57
N MET A 44 -32.89 14.92 -27.65
CA MET A 44 -32.77 13.51 -27.33
C MET A 44 -34.10 12.80 -27.56
N ASP A 45 -34.02 11.56 -27.94
CA ASP A 45 -35.18 10.66 -27.99
C ASP A 45 -35.02 9.54 -26.98
N LEU A 46 -36.06 9.31 -26.16
CA LEU A 46 -36.06 8.32 -25.08
C LEU A 46 -37.25 7.38 -25.28
N GLU A 47 -36.95 6.10 -25.42
CA GLU A 47 -37.94 5.02 -25.52
C GLU A 47 -38.01 4.21 -24.23
N PRO A 48 -39.13 4.20 -23.48
CA PRO A 48 -39.26 3.43 -22.26
C PRO A 48 -39.41 1.93 -22.58
N ILE A 49 -38.56 1.09 -21.98
CA ILE A 49 -38.59 -0.37 -22.17
C ILE A 49 -39.05 -1.14 -20.94
N PHE A 50 -38.93 -0.54 -19.77
CA PHE A 50 -39.32 -1.16 -18.51
C PHE A 50 -39.69 -0.09 -17.48
N MET A 51 -40.89 -0.19 -16.91
CA MET A 51 -41.39 0.78 -15.94
C MET A 51 -42.07 0.08 -14.77
N THR A 52 -41.73 0.50 -13.55
CA THR A 52 -42.40 0.11 -12.30
C THR A 52 -42.47 1.33 -11.39
N LYS A 53 -43.12 1.21 -10.23
CA LYS A 53 -43.09 2.27 -9.18
C LYS A 53 -41.70 2.63 -8.68
N ASN A 54 -40.69 1.77 -8.90
CA ASN A 54 -39.32 1.92 -8.38
C ASN A 54 -38.27 2.13 -9.48
N VAL A 55 -38.58 1.96 -10.74
CA VAL A 55 -37.63 2.11 -11.85
C VAL A 55 -38.30 2.54 -13.15
N ILE A 56 -37.64 3.46 -13.87
CA ILE A 56 -37.92 3.75 -15.27
C ILE A 56 -36.61 3.46 -16.03
N SER A 57 -36.69 2.53 -17.00
CA SER A 57 -35.58 2.22 -17.90
C SER A 57 -35.94 2.64 -19.33
N CYS A 58 -35.11 3.50 -19.93
CA CYS A 58 -35.28 4.01 -21.27
C CYS A 58 -34.06 3.80 -22.14
N ILE A 59 -34.26 3.44 -23.41
CA ILE A 59 -33.20 3.53 -24.42
C ILE A 59 -33.06 5.00 -24.81
N VAL A 60 -31.85 5.50 -24.82
CA VAL A 60 -31.50 6.86 -25.22
C VAL A 60 -30.93 6.81 -26.62
N TYR A 61 -31.62 7.46 -27.57
CA TYR A 61 -31.12 7.69 -28.89
C TYR A 61 -30.59 9.12 -28.97
N ASN A 62 -29.36 9.26 -29.40
CA ASN A 62 -28.72 10.54 -29.63
C ASN A 62 -28.16 10.53 -31.05
N GLY A 63 -28.62 11.40 -31.89
CA GLY A 63 -28.28 11.47 -33.33
C GLY A 63 -26.75 11.64 -33.57
N SER A 64 -25.99 12.12 -32.60
CA SER A 64 -24.51 12.24 -32.65
C SER A 64 -23.78 10.96 -32.25
N LEU A 65 -24.44 9.99 -31.61
CA LEU A 65 -23.87 8.72 -31.17
C LEU A 65 -24.26 7.58 -32.10
N ARG A 66 -23.28 6.74 -32.46
CA ARG A 66 -23.52 5.58 -33.35
C ARG A 66 -24.28 4.42 -32.67
N LEU A 67 -24.34 4.40 -31.33
CA LEU A 67 -24.97 3.33 -30.57
C LEU A 67 -25.95 3.89 -29.54
N PRO A 68 -27.18 3.36 -29.47
CA PRO A 68 -28.12 3.66 -28.40
C PRO A 68 -27.62 3.08 -27.08
N TRP A 69 -27.98 3.69 -25.94
CA TRP A 69 -27.63 3.24 -24.64
C TRP A 69 -28.81 3.28 -23.68
N LEU A 70 -28.78 2.42 -22.67
CA LEU A 70 -29.83 2.29 -21.68
C LEU A 70 -29.56 3.15 -20.45
N VAL A 71 -30.56 3.91 -20.01
CA VAL A 71 -30.58 4.56 -18.71
C VAL A 71 -31.69 4.00 -17.83
N SER A 72 -31.38 3.61 -16.61
CA SER A 72 -32.35 3.22 -15.59
C SER A 72 -32.31 4.20 -14.43
N VAL A 73 -33.42 4.87 -14.18
CA VAL A 73 -33.62 5.76 -13.04
C VAL A 73 -34.27 4.96 -11.93
N VAL A 74 -33.70 4.96 -10.75
CA VAL A 74 -34.08 4.08 -9.65
C VAL A 74 -34.49 4.87 -8.41
N TYR A 75 -35.55 4.40 -7.76
CA TYR A 75 -35.94 4.75 -6.39
C TYR A 75 -36.09 3.46 -5.59
N GLY A 76 -35.05 3.09 -4.84
CA GLY A 76 -34.96 1.83 -4.15
C GLY A 76 -36.01 1.67 -3.05
N PRO A 77 -36.67 0.52 -2.93
CA PRO A 77 -37.66 0.29 -1.87
C PRO A 77 -37.03 0.20 -0.48
N HIS A 78 -37.78 0.55 0.57
CA HIS A 78 -37.30 0.52 1.95
C HIS A 78 -37.37 -0.90 2.57
N SER A 79 -38.44 -1.67 2.25
CA SER A 79 -38.63 -2.97 2.87
C SER A 79 -37.71 -4.05 2.30
N ARG A 80 -37.33 -5.01 3.14
CA ARG A 80 -36.43 -6.11 2.76
C ARG A 80 -36.99 -6.98 1.64
N ALA A 81 -38.26 -7.31 1.70
CA ALA A 81 -38.91 -8.15 0.68
C ALA A 81 -38.96 -7.45 -0.68
N ALA A 82 -39.35 -6.17 -0.70
CA ALA A 82 -39.39 -5.36 -1.92
C ALA A 82 -38.00 -5.12 -2.50
N LYS A 83 -36.96 -4.99 -1.69
CA LYS A 83 -35.56 -4.89 -2.15
C LYS A 83 -35.12 -6.15 -2.91
N ILE A 84 -35.54 -7.33 -2.48
CA ILE A 84 -35.22 -8.59 -3.14
C ILE A 84 -35.81 -8.64 -4.55
N GLU A 85 -37.09 -8.35 -4.66
CA GLU A 85 -37.82 -8.35 -5.94
C GLU A 85 -37.26 -7.26 -6.88
N PHE A 86 -37.03 -6.07 -6.35
CA PHE A 86 -36.52 -4.92 -7.09
C PHE A 86 -35.18 -5.23 -7.73
N TRP A 87 -34.15 -5.68 -6.95
CA TRP A 87 -32.85 -5.97 -7.52
C TRP A 87 -32.85 -7.18 -8.45
N GLY A 88 -33.68 -8.18 -8.20
CA GLY A 88 -33.90 -9.29 -9.14
C GLY A 88 -34.51 -8.86 -10.46
N SER A 89 -35.23 -7.73 -10.53
CA SER A 89 -35.79 -7.22 -11.78
C SER A 89 -34.72 -6.76 -12.77
N PHE A 90 -33.57 -6.31 -12.29
CA PHE A 90 -32.46 -5.86 -13.16
C PHE A 90 -31.79 -7.02 -13.93
N GLU A 91 -31.82 -8.24 -13.45
CA GLU A 91 -31.38 -9.42 -14.19
C GLU A 91 -32.29 -9.63 -15.45
N ARG A 92 -33.59 -9.38 -15.32
CA ARG A 92 -34.52 -9.44 -16.45
C ARG A 92 -34.28 -8.33 -17.49
N VAL A 93 -33.91 -7.13 -17.05
CA VAL A 93 -33.49 -6.04 -17.96
C VAL A 93 -32.16 -6.43 -18.63
N ALA A 94 -31.20 -6.97 -17.89
CA ALA A 94 -29.91 -7.40 -18.44
C ALA A 94 -30.03 -8.54 -19.46
N SER A 95 -31.01 -9.43 -19.32
CA SER A 95 -31.27 -10.50 -20.30
C SER A 95 -31.89 -9.99 -21.63
N ARG A 96 -32.51 -8.82 -21.60
CA ARG A 96 -33.16 -8.22 -22.76
C ARG A 96 -32.34 -7.17 -23.49
N PHE A 97 -31.35 -6.58 -22.79
CA PHE A 97 -30.52 -5.51 -23.34
C PHE A 97 -29.03 -5.83 -23.12
N SER A 98 -28.31 -6.00 -24.22
CA SER A 98 -26.86 -6.21 -24.22
C SER A 98 -26.16 -5.00 -24.86
N GLY A 99 -25.93 -3.94 -24.08
CA GLY A 99 -25.31 -2.72 -24.59
C GLY A 99 -24.85 -1.78 -23.47
N PRO A 100 -24.44 -0.55 -23.80
CA PRO A 100 -24.07 0.46 -22.83
C PRO A 100 -25.24 0.76 -21.88
N TRP A 101 -25.01 0.63 -20.55
CA TRP A 101 -26.09 0.78 -19.57
C TRP A 101 -25.62 1.59 -18.34
N LEU A 102 -26.43 2.58 -17.96
CA LEU A 102 -26.28 3.40 -16.76
C LEU A 102 -27.48 3.20 -15.84
N ILE A 103 -27.27 3.01 -14.55
CA ILE A 103 -28.28 3.04 -13.49
C ILE A 103 -27.95 4.20 -12.56
N MET A 104 -28.89 5.10 -12.29
CA MET A 104 -28.66 6.18 -11.35
C MET A 104 -29.93 6.56 -10.56
N GLY A 105 -29.72 7.07 -9.34
CA GLY A 105 -30.79 7.53 -8.45
C GLY A 105 -30.56 7.12 -7.00
N ASP A 106 -31.63 7.13 -6.21
CA ASP A 106 -31.62 6.68 -4.82
C ASP A 106 -31.76 5.16 -4.74
N PHE A 107 -30.74 4.50 -4.26
CA PHE A 107 -30.70 3.04 -4.07
C PHE A 107 -31.32 2.60 -2.75
N ASN A 108 -31.56 3.54 -1.82
CA ASN A 108 -32.01 3.29 -0.45
C ASN A 108 -31.19 2.18 0.25
N ALA A 109 -29.91 2.09 -0.08
CA ALA A 109 -29.01 1.06 0.41
C ALA A 109 -27.63 1.62 0.72
N VAL A 110 -27.17 1.38 1.95
CA VAL A 110 -25.79 1.62 2.38
C VAL A 110 -24.99 0.35 2.10
N LEU A 111 -24.12 0.38 1.11
CA LEU A 111 -23.41 -0.81 0.65
C LEU A 111 -22.16 -1.14 1.47
N ARG A 112 -21.56 -0.17 2.14
CA ARG A 112 -20.32 -0.32 2.92
C ARG A 112 -20.41 0.45 4.23
N SER A 113 -19.74 -0.07 5.26
CA SER A 113 -19.70 0.59 6.59
C SER A 113 -19.14 2.03 6.55
N SER A 114 -18.24 2.32 5.62
CA SER A 114 -17.65 3.64 5.42
C SER A 114 -18.60 4.67 4.77
N GLU A 115 -19.77 4.26 4.31
CA GLU A 115 -20.76 5.08 3.60
C GLU A 115 -21.84 5.64 4.53
N ARG A 116 -21.70 5.42 5.84
CA ARG A 116 -22.63 5.93 6.85
C ARG A 116 -21.89 6.35 8.11
N VAL A 117 -22.32 7.49 8.64
CA VAL A 117 -21.91 8.01 9.95
C VAL A 117 -23.17 8.16 10.81
N GLY A 118 -23.15 7.58 12.00
CA GLY A 118 -24.31 7.53 12.90
C GLY A 118 -25.26 6.35 12.62
N GLY A 119 -26.04 5.97 13.63
CA GLY A 119 -26.99 4.85 13.53
C GLY A 119 -26.37 3.45 13.31
N ARG A 120 -27.11 2.52 12.71
CA ARG A 120 -26.60 1.19 12.33
C ARG A 120 -25.70 1.32 11.12
N THR A 121 -24.50 0.76 11.19
CA THR A 121 -23.45 1.00 10.20
C THR A 121 -23.57 0.21 8.90
N VAL A 122 -24.35 -0.86 8.83
CA VAL A 122 -24.51 -1.70 7.63
C VAL A 122 -25.97 -2.05 7.42
N ASP A 123 -26.44 -1.93 6.17
CA ASP A 123 -27.75 -2.45 5.74
C ASP A 123 -27.65 -4.00 5.68
N PRO A 124 -28.58 -4.75 6.31
CA PRO A 124 -28.61 -6.22 6.20
C PRO A 124 -28.70 -6.74 4.77
N MET A 125 -29.16 -5.91 3.83
CA MET A 125 -29.29 -6.25 2.40
C MET A 125 -28.10 -5.78 1.55
N ALA A 126 -27.10 -5.10 2.13
CA ALA A 126 -25.99 -4.51 1.38
C ALA A 126 -25.26 -5.52 0.49
N GLU A 127 -24.97 -6.70 1.02
CA GLU A 127 -24.31 -7.77 0.29
C GLU A 127 -25.13 -8.23 -0.92
N ARG A 128 -26.42 -8.38 -0.76
CA ARG A 128 -27.31 -8.81 -1.85
C ARG A 128 -27.44 -7.76 -2.95
N VAL A 129 -27.55 -6.48 -2.58
CA VAL A 129 -27.57 -5.37 -3.53
C VAL A 129 -26.25 -5.29 -4.31
N MET A 130 -25.12 -5.42 -3.63
CA MET A 130 -23.81 -5.43 -4.28
C MET A 130 -23.68 -6.58 -5.28
N ASN A 131 -24.15 -7.77 -4.91
CA ASN A 131 -24.09 -8.92 -5.78
C ASN A 131 -24.98 -8.77 -7.01
N ALA A 132 -26.21 -8.28 -6.86
CA ALA A 132 -27.06 -8.00 -8.00
C ALA A 132 -26.45 -6.99 -8.98
N LEU A 133 -25.79 -5.94 -8.49
CA LEU A 133 -25.08 -4.96 -9.31
C LEU A 133 -23.82 -5.58 -9.96
N ASP A 134 -23.08 -6.40 -9.24
CA ASP A 134 -21.93 -7.12 -9.76
C ASP A 134 -22.34 -8.15 -10.82
N ASP A 135 -23.48 -8.82 -10.65
CA ASP A 135 -24.01 -9.83 -11.59
C ASP A 135 -24.41 -9.23 -12.93
N ILE A 136 -24.87 -7.99 -12.95
CA ILE A 136 -25.12 -7.25 -14.19
C ILE A 136 -23.91 -6.43 -14.68
N GLY A 137 -22.76 -6.51 -13.99
CA GLY A 137 -21.48 -5.92 -14.39
C GLY A 137 -21.37 -4.42 -14.17
N MET A 138 -22.09 -3.89 -13.18
CA MET A 138 -22.10 -2.46 -12.89
C MET A 138 -20.86 -2.02 -12.10
N ILE A 139 -20.32 -0.88 -12.48
CA ILE A 139 -19.16 -0.22 -11.90
C ILE A 139 -19.59 1.15 -11.40
N GLU A 140 -19.34 1.45 -10.13
CA GLU A 140 -19.74 2.70 -9.51
C GLU A 140 -19.04 3.92 -10.14
N LEU A 141 -19.82 4.95 -10.49
CA LEU A 141 -19.34 6.29 -10.81
C LEU A 141 -19.15 7.04 -9.49
N ASN A 142 -17.91 7.22 -9.07
CA ASN A 142 -17.64 8.03 -7.87
C ASN A 142 -18.09 9.47 -8.10
N ALA A 143 -18.97 9.96 -7.24
CA ALA A 143 -19.44 11.35 -7.30
C ALA A 143 -18.44 12.28 -6.59
N ALA A 144 -18.15 13.43 -7.20
CA ALA A 144 -17.47 14.53 -6.55
C ALA A 144 -18.45 15.34 -5.69
N GLY A 145 -17.95 16.12 -4.70
CA GLY A 145 -18.81 17.02 -3.90
C GLY A 145 -19.24 16.48 -2.55
N GLY A 146 -18.55 15.46 -2.02
CA GLY A 146 -18.73 14.95 -0.66
C GLY A 146 -18.89 13.44 -0.57
N ASP A 147 -18.88 12.92 0.65
CA ASP A 147 -18.95 11.48 0.91
C ASP A 147 -20.37 10.96 1.08
N PHE A 148 -21.31 11.83 1.44
CA PHE A 148 -22.70 11.50 1.75
C PHE A 148 -23.67 12.24 0.85
N SER A 149 -24.72 11.56 0.46
CA SER A 149 -25.79 12.10 -0.39
C SER A 149 -27.06 12.43 0.37
N TRP A 150 -27.18 11.94 1.61
CA TRP A 150 -28.39 12.10 2.42
C TRP A 150 -28.04 12.41 3.89
N TYR A 151 -28.86 13.23 4.53
CA TYR A 151 -28.78 13.62 5.94
C TYR A 151 -30.16 13.60 6.59
N ASN A 152 -30.29 13.04 7.81
CA ASN A 152 -31.57 12.90 8.51
C ASN A 152 -32.12 14.20 9.16
N GLY A 153 -31.53 15.35 8.91
CA GLY A 153 -31.98 16.66 9.40
C GLY A 153 -31.87 16.87 10.92
N ARG A 154 -31.27 15.94 11.67
CA ARG A 154 -31.24 16.00 13.14
C ARG A 154 -29.88 16.42 13.65
N THR A 155 -29.79 17.43 14.53
CA THR A 155 -28.57 17.85 15.20
C THR A 155 -28.15 16.83 16.27
N ARG A 156 -29.09 16.33 17.05
CA ARG A 156 -28.89 15.26 18.04
C ARG A 156 -29.21 13.91 17.35
N TRP A 157 -28.25 12.99 17.31
CA TRP A 157 -28.32 11.72 16.59
C TRP A 157 -28.27 11.90 15.05
N ALA A 158 -27.39 12.76 14.58
CA ALA A 158 -27.16 13.00 13.16
C ALA A 158 -26.74 11.71 12.45
N ILE A 159 -27.37 11.46 11.30
CA ILE A 159 -27.05 10.31 10.43
C ILE A 159 -26.78 10.85 9.02
N PHE A 160 -25.59 10.55 8.51
CA PHE A 160 -25.21 10.82 7.13
C PHE A 160 -25.05 9.51 6.38
N SER A 161 -25.56 9.42 5.16
CA SER A 161 -25.50 8.20 4.36
C SER A 161 -25.27 8.51 2.88
N LYS A 162 -24.57 7.59 2.19
CA LYS A 162 -24.47 7.58 0.74
C LYS A 162 -25.45 6.55 0.19
N ILE A 163 -26.62 7.02 -0.23
CA ILE A 163 -27.67 6.18 -0.78
C ILE A 163 -27.98 6.50 -2.26
N ASP A 164 -27.67 7.71 -2.71
CA ASP A 164 -27.80 8.12 -4.12
C ASP A 164 -26.50 7.77 -4.87
N ARG A 165 -26.65 7.14 -6.06
CA ARG A 165 -25.52 6.59 -6.82
C ARG A 165 -25.73 6.66 -8.32
N GLY A 166 -24.63 6.60 -9.05
CA GLY A 166 -24.57 6.26 -10.46
C GLY A 166 -23.72 5.01 -10.65
N MET A 167 -24.21 4.04 -11.40
CA MET A 167 -23.55 2.78 -11.72
C MET A 167 -23.62 2.56 -13.22
N ALA A 168 -22.53 2.11 -13.86
CA ALA A 168 -22.51 1.86 -15.30
C ALA A 168 -21.73 0.60 -15.65
N ASN A 169 -22.15 -0.09 -16.72
CA ASN A 169 -21.41 -1.25 -17.20
C ASN A 169 -20.18 -0.82 -18.04
N SER A 170 -19.35 -1.80 -18.37
CA SER A 170 -18.11 -1.56 -19.11
C SER A 170 -18.32 -0.93 -20.48
N ASP A 171 -19.43 -1.25 -21.16
CA ASP A 171 -19.72 -0.75 -22.51
C ASP A 171 -20.15 0.73 -22.47
N TRP A 172 -20.85 1.14 -21.43
CA TRP A 172 -21.15 2.54 -21.18
C TRP A 172 -19.88 3.36 -20.88
N TRP A 173 -18.93 2.78 -20.13
CA TRP A 173 -17.65 3.42 -19.89
C TRP A 173 -16.81 3.55 -21.16
N ASP A 174 -16.92 2.62 -22.11
CA ASP A 174 -16.28 2.72 -23.42
C ASP A 174 -16.90 3.87 -24.25
N LEU A 175 -18.21 4.06 -24.15
CA LEU A 175 -18.94 5.11 -24.86
C LEU A 175 -18.69 6.50 -24.26
N PHE A 176 -18.61 6.60 -22.91
CA PHE A 176 -18.43 7.85 -22.16
C PHE A 176 -17.21 7.84 -21.24
N PRO A 177 -16.00 7.74 -21.80
CA PRO A 177 -14.78 7.58 -20.98
C PRO A 177 -14.43 8.79 -20.11
N ASN A 178 -14.97 9.97 -20.43
CA ASN A 178 -14.74 11.23 -19.71
C ASN A 178 -15.91 11.64 -18.81
N ALA A 179 -16.96 10.85 -18.72
CA ALA A 179 -18.15 11.19 -17.93
C ALA A 179 -17.80 11.49 -16.47
N SER A 180 -18.45 12.47 -15.87
CA SER A 180 -18.30 12.87 -14.47
C SER A 180 -19.65 12.93 -13.76
N LEU A 181 -19.66 12.51 -12.50
CA LEU A 181 -20.81 12.56 -11.60
C LEU A 181 -20.48 13.45 -10.40
N SER A 182 -21.37 14.34 -10.01
CA SER A 182 -21.16 15.20 -8.84
C SER A 182 -22.43 15.35 -8.00
N PHE A 183 -22.26 15.48 -6.68
CA PHE A 183 -23.31 15.95 -5.79
C PHE A 183 -23.35 17.48 -5.81
N LEU A 184 -24.53 18.04 -6.06
CA LEU A 184 -24.76 19.46 -5.90
C LEU A 184 -25.15 19.76 -4.43
N PRO A 185 -25.04 21.02 -3.98
CA PRO A 185 -25.52 21.40 -2.65
C PRO A 185 -27.02 21.10 -2.45
N GLU A 186 -27.36 20.59 -1.30
CA GLU A 186 -28.77 20.43 -0.90
C GLU A 186 -29.39 21.83 -0.65
N THR A 187 -30.59 22.05 -1.17
CA THR A 187 -31.30 23.35 -1.03
C THR A 187 -32.67 23.23 -0.42
N ALA A 188 -33.48 22.25 -0.84
CA ALA A 188 -34.85 22.05 -0.40
C ALA A 188 -35.19 20.57 -0.14
N SER A 189 -34.19 19.71 -0.04
CA SER A 189 -34.33 18.28 0.17
C SER A 189 -33.25 17.81 1.16
N ASP A 190 -33.51 16.72 1.87
CA ASP A 190 -32.53 15.98 2.67
C ASP A 190 -31.58 15.14 1.80
N HIS A 191 -31.80 15.10 0.48
CA HIS A 191 -30.91 14.50 -0.53
C HIS A 191 -30.15 15.57 -1.32
N LYS A 192 -28.92 15.26 -1.73
CA LYS A 192 -28.12 16.05 -2.67
C LYS A 192 -28.47 15.69 -4.11
N PRO A 193 -28.76 16.66 -4.99
CA PRO A 193 -28.97 16.40 -6.40
C PRO A 193 -27.73 15.76 -7.06
N LEU A 194 -27.95 14.78 -7.94
CA LEU A 194 -26.93 14.16 -8.77
C LEU A 194 -26.85 14.83 -10.14
N LEU A 195 -25.67 15.35 -10.49
CA LEU A 195 -25.38 15.90 -11.81
C LEU A 195 -24.41 14.98 -12.55
N LEU A 196 -24.85 14.44 -13.67
CA LEU A 196 -24.04 13.63 -14.59
C LEU A 196 -23.72 14.44 -15.85
N HIS A 197 -22.43 14.61 -16.13
CA HIS A 197 -21.92 15.09 -17.41
C HIS A 197 -21.36 13.91 -18.21
N THR A 198 -21.98 13.55 -19.34
CA THR A 198 -21.52 12.44 -20.19
C THR A 198 -20.27 12.80 -20.98
N SER A 199 -20.16 14.06 -21.41
CA SER A 199 -19.04 14.58 -22.21
C SER A 199 -18.66 15.98 -21.74
N PRO A 200 -18.02 16.13 -20.57
CA PRO A 200 -17.55 17.43 -20.11
C PRO A 200 -16.56 18.03 -21.13
N ARG A 201 -16.68 19.34 -21.42
CA ARG A 201 -15.75 20.03 -22.31
C ARG A 201 -14.33 19.92 -21.71
N GLU A 202 -13.45 19.19 -22.37
CA GLU A 202 -12.02 19.16 -21.99
C GLU A 202 -11.32 20.35 -22.65
N VAL A 203 -10.73 21.23 -21.85
CA VAL A 203 -9.76 22.19 -22.34
C VAL A 203 -8.57 21.39 -22.85
N PHE A 204 -8.17 21.61 -24.12
CA PHE A 204 -7.00 20.94 -24.69
C PHE A 204 -5.74 21.35 -23.91
N ILE A 205 -5.14 20.41 -23.20
CA ILE A 205 -3.92 20.61 -22.44
C ILE A 205 -2.81 19.80 -23.08
N ARG A 206 -1.73 20.45 -23.49
CA ARG A 206 -0.54 19.79 -24.04
C ARG A 206 0.10 18.90 -22.97
N ARG A 207 0.00 17.57 -23.14
CA ARG A 207 0.59 16.59 -22.25
C ARG A 207 2.08 16.41 -22.53
N GLN A 208 2.84 16.13 -21.47
CA GLN A 208 4.26 15.77 -21.61
C GLN A 208 4.42 14.45 -22.37
N PHE A 209 5.54 14.33 -23.13
CA PHE A 209 5.95 13.07 -23.75
C PHE A 209 6.04 11.96 -22.69
N LYS A 210 5.59 10.75 -23.07
CA LYS A 210 5.79 9.52 -22.28
C LYS A 210 6.12 8.39 -23.23
N PHE A 211 7.23 7.71 -22.94
CA PHE A 211 7.63 6.50 -23.64
C PHE A 211 6.57 5.40 -23.46
N GLU A 212 6.19 4.75 -24.54
CA GLU A 212 5.18 3.68 -24.52
C GLU A 212 5.87 2.31 -24.63
N ALA A 213 5.55 1.43 -23.66
CA ALA A 213 6.19 0.13 -23.56
C ALA A 213 5.93 -0.77 -24.77
N MET A 214 4.80 -0.60 -25.46
CA MET A 214 4.48 -1.36 -26.67
C MET A 214 5.51 -1.17 -27.80
N TRP A 215 6.25 -0.05 -27.81
CA TRP A 215 7.29 0.20 -28.79
C TRP A 215 8.45 -0.78 -28.69
N THR A 216 8.77 -1.29 -27.50
CA THR A 216 9.85 -2.25 -27.29
C THR A 216 9.60 -3.61 -27.95
N ARG A 217 8.35 -3.89 -28.37
CA ARG A 217 8.01 -5.11 -29.09
C ARG A 217 8.30 -5.04 -30.60
N ASP A 218 8.53 -3.83 -31.11
CA ASP A 218 8.85 -3.65 -32.54
C ASP A 218 10.37 -3.51 -32.72
N PRO A 219 11.05 -4.44 -33.41
CA PRO A 219 12.50 -4.37 -33.63
C PRO A 219 12.96 -3.05 -34.28
N ARG A 220 12.12 -2.43 -35.10
CA ARG A 220 12.41 -1.14 -35.77
C ARG A 220 12.66 -0.03 -34.74
N SER A 221 12.08 -0.13 -33.54
CA SER A 221 12.33 0.85 -32.46
C SER A 221 13.80 0.93 -32.06
N ILE A 222 14.54 -0.18 -32.14
CA ILE A 222 15.98 -0.23 -31.85
C ILE A 222 16.74 0.62 -32.87
N VAL A 223 16.37 0.51 -34.14
CA VAL A 223 16.98 1.28 -35.25
C VAL A 223 16.70 2.78 -35.07
N VAL A 224 15.42 3.15 -34.76
CA VAL A 224 15.02 4.52 -34.52
C VAL A 224 15.80 5.14 -33.36
N VAL A 225 15.93 4.42 -32.24
CA VAL A 225 16.68 4.87 -31.07
C VAL A 225 18.16 5.01 -31.41
N ARG A 226 18.75 4.00 -32.05
CA ARG A 226 20.18 4.00 -32.42
C ARG A 226 20.54 5.16 -33.35
N HIS A 227 19.78 5.37 -34.41
CA HIS A 227 20.02 6.49 -35.35
C HIS A 227 19.88 7.85 -34.68
N SER A 228 18.81 8.04 -33.90
CA SER A 228 18.58 9.33 -33.22
C SER A 228 19.58 9.63 -32.10
N TRP A 229 20.15 8.59 -31.49
CA TRP A 229 21.13 8.69 -30.41
C TRP A 229 22.53 8.96 -30.92
N LEU A 230 22.91 8.39 -32.06
CA LEU A 230 24.23 8.54 -32.65
C LEU A 230 24.44 9.91 -33.37
N ALA A 231 23.36 10.62 -33.69
CA ALA A 231 23.47 12.00 -34.20
C ALA A 231 24.19 12.90 -33.18
N THR A 232 25.44 13.21 -33.47
CA THR A 232 26.41 13.76 -32.50
C THR A 232 26.23 15.25 -32.27
N PRO A 233 25.91 15.70 -31.08
CA PRO A 233 26.20 17.04 -30.63
C PRO A 233 27.58 17.11 -30.01
N HIS A 234 28.31 18.21 -30.25
CA HIS A 234 29.53 18.57 -29.52
C HIS A 234 29.17 19.21 -28.18
N GLY A 235 29.97 19.00 -27.14
CA GLY A 235 29.77 19.65 -25.85
C GLY A 235 30.05 18.76 -24.64
N ARG A 236 29.67 19.23 -23.45
CA ARG A 236 29.83 18.50 -22.18
C ARG A 236 28.91 17.27 -22.11
N PRO A 237 29.24 16.21 -21.33
CA PRO A 237 28.48 14.98 -21.27
C PRO A 237 26.99 15.21 -21.01
N HIS A 238 26.62 16.10 -20.11
CA HIS A 238 25.22 16.42 -19.79
C HIS A 238 24.44 17.05 -20.93
N SER A 239 25.09 17.99 -21.71
CA SER A 239 24.46 18.63 -22.87
C SER A 239 24.26 17.63 -24.00
N GLN A 240 25.27 16.82 -24.31
CA GLN A 240 25.18 15.76 -25.31
C GLN A 240 24.07 14.78 -24.99
N PHE A 241 23.98 14.34 -23.75
CA PHE A 241 22.94 13.42 -23.28
C PHE A 241 21.53 14.01 -23.44
N LEU A 242 21.31 15.27 -23.04
CA LEU A 242 20.02 15.96 -23.16
C LEU A 242 19.59 16.15 -24.60
N ASP A 243 20.52 16.47 -25.50
CA ASP A 243 20.24 16.65 -26.92
C ASP A 243 19.90 15.31 -27.59
N ARG A 244 20.65 14.23 -27.29
CA ARG A 244 20.36 12.88 -27.74
C ARG A 244 18.99 12.43 -27.26
N MET A 245 18.66 12.68 -25.99
CA MET A 245 17.35 12.42 -25.41
C MET A 245 16.23 13.17 -26.11
N ARG A 246 16.46 14.46 -26.44
CA ARG A 246 15.49 15.29 -27.18
C ARG A 246 15.25 14.77 -28.59
N ASN A 247 16.33 14.42 -29.31
CA ASN A 247 16.26 13.86 -30.66
C ASN A 247 15.52 12.53 -30.66
N THR A 248 15.84 11.65 -29.72
CA THR A 248 15.17 10.35 -29.57
C THR A 248 13.67 10.50 -29.29
N LYS A 249 13.25 11.44 -28.43
CA LYS A 249 11.83 11.74 -28.21
C LYS A 249 11.12 12.18 -29.48
N ARG A 250 11.76 13.07 -30.27
CA ARG A 250 11.20 13.53 -31.54
C ARG A 250 11.09 12.37 -32.53
N ALA A 251 12.15 11.58 -32.68
CA ALA A 251 12.19 10.45 -33.60
C ALA A 251 11.13 9.38 -33.23
N LEU A 252 11.03 9.02 -31.96
CA LEU A 252 10.01 8.07 -31.49
C LEU A 252 8.59 8.62 -31.65
N SER A 253 8.37 9.91 -31.43
CA SER A 253 7.05 10.54 -31.63
C SER A 253 6.64 10.56 -33.10
N PHE A 254 7.58 10.87 -33.98
CA PHE A 254 7.37 10.85 -35.43
C PHE A 254 7.10 9.42 -35.91
N TRP A 255 7.97 8.48 -35.55
CA TRP A 255 7.82 7.07 -35.89
C TRP A 255 6.51 6.47 -35.38
N ASN A 256 6.07 6.82 -34.16
CA ASN A 256 4.79 6.38 -33.62
C ASN A 256 3.59 6.90 -34.43
N LYS A 257 3.67 8.14 -34.91
CA LYS A 257 2.60 8.74 -35.71
C LYS A 257 2.54 8.15 -37.13
N ASP A 258 3.67 7.92 -37.74
CA ASP A 258 3.82 7.57 -39.15
C ASP A 258 3.77 6.03 -39.36
N GLN A 259 4.55 5.27 -38.60
CA GLN A 259 4.78 3.84 -38.82
C GLN A 259 3.95 2.93 -37.92
N PHE A 260 3.60 3.40 -36.72
CA PHE A 260 2.86 2.57 -35.76
C PHE A 260 1.35 2.73 -35.93
N GLY A 261 0.93 3.90 -36.43
CA GLY A 261 -0.47 4.19 -36.76
C GLY A 261 -1.43 4.15 -35.56
N LYS A 262 -2.71 4.05 -35.86
CA LYS A 262 -3.74 3.84 -34.85
C LYS A 262 -3.91 2.33 -34.59
N LEU A 263 -3.31 1.81 -33.54
CA LEU A 263 -3.30 0.39 -33.18
C LEU A 263 -4.69 -0.28 -33.28
N GLN A 264 -5.75 0.39 -32.83
CA GLN A 264 -7.12 -0.15 -32.94
C GLN A 264 -7.61 -0.24 -34.39
N ALA A 265 -7.20 0.65 -35.27
CA ALA A 265 -7.52 0.61 -36.68
C ALA A 265 -6.83 -0.59 -37.39
N GLU A 266 -5.57 -0.85 -37.06
CA GLU A 266 -4.81 -2.00 -37.57
C GLU A 266 -5.39 -3.34 -37.07
N ILE A 267 -5.79 -3.40 -35.77
CA ILE A 267 -6.50 -4.57 -35.24
C ILE A 267 -7.79 -4.84 -36.03
N SER A 268 -8.59 -3.80 -36.25
CA SER A 268 -9.85 -3.93 -36.99
C SER A 268 -9.64 -4.33 -38.44
N LYS A 269 -8.65 -3.73 -39.13
CA LYS A 269 -8.26 -4.05 -40.50
C LYS A 269 -7.76 -5.50 -40.62
N THR A 270 -6.90 -5.94 -39.72
CA THR A 270 -6.39 -7.32 -39.70
C THR A 270 -7.50 -8.34 -39.44
N ARG A 271 -8.45 -8.02 -38.53
CA ARG A 271 -9.63 -8.87 -38.32
C ARG A 271 -10.49 -9.00 -39.56
N ALA A 272 -10.76 -7.88 -40.24
CA ALA A 272 -11.51 -7.90 -41.50
C ALA A 272 -10.80 -8.75 -42.57
N ALA A 273 -9.49 -8.62 -42.71
CA ALA A 273 -8.69 -9.42 -43.63
C ALA A 273 -8.70 -10.93 -43.33
N ILE A 274 -8.70 -11.29 -42.01
CA ILE A 274 -8.87 -12.70 -41.59
C ILE A 274 -10.25 -13.23 -42.00
N ILE A 275 -11.31 -12.45 -41.74
CA ILE A 275 -12.69 -12.84 -42.11
C ILE A 275 -12.80 -13.02 -43.65
N GLU A 276 -12.21 -12.12 -44.42
CA GLU A 276 -12.19 -12.22 -45.88
C GLU A 276 -11.40 -13.44 -46.36
N CYS A 277 -10.23 -13.69 -45.83
CA CYS A 277 -9.40 -14.88 -46.14
C CYS A 277 -10.12 -16.19 -45.76
N GLN A 278 -11.05 -16.17 -44.83
CA GLN A 278 -11.82 -17.33 -44.37
C GLN A 278 -13.21 -17.45 -45.04
N ARG A 279 -13.62 -16.47 -45.85
CA ARG A 279 -14.80 -16.54 -46.66
C ARG A 279 -14.50 -17.30 -47.96
N GLY A 280 -15.13 -18.42 -48.18
CA GLY A 280 -14.96 -19.25 -49.38
C GLY A 280 -14.76 -20.73 -49.06
N ASP A 281 -14.51 -21.49 -50.13
CA ASP A 281 -14.32 -22.92 -50.04
C ASP A 281 -13.04 -23.24 -49.22
N PRO A 282 -13.13 -24.10 -48.17
CA PRO A 282 -11.97 -24.52 -47.39
C PRO A 282 -10.79 -25.14 -48.20
N SER A 283 -11.09 -25.68 -49.38
CA SER A 283 -10.08 -26.28 -50.26
C SER A 283 -9.24 -25.26 -51.03
N SER A 284 -9.74 -24.07 -51.27
CA SER A 284 -9.07 -22.94 -51.95
C SER A 284 -8.43 -21.92 -51.01
N ARG A 285 -8.46 -22.17 -49.72
CA ARG A 285 -8.03 -21.22 -48.70
C ARG A 285 -6.51 -21.12 -48.70
N ASP A 286 -5.99 -19.89 -48.81
CA ASP A 286 -4.59 -19.54 -48.58
C ASP A 286 -4.22 -19.67 -47.08
N ARG A 287 -3.72 -20.82 -46.68
CA ARG A 287 -3.35 -21.15 -45.28
C ARG A 287 -2.18 -20.33 -44.78
N ASP A 288 -1.24 -20.00 -45.65
CA ASP A 288 -0.04 -19.25 -45.25
C ASP A 288 -0.42 -17.80 -44.95
N ARG A 289 -1.28 -17.20 -45.76
CA ARG A 289 -1.83 -15.88 -45.52
C ARG A 289 -2.68 -15.84 -44.26
N ASP A 290 -3.54 -16.84 -44.03
CA ASP A 290 -4.37 -16.92 -42.81
C ASP A 290 -3.48 -17.02 -41.54
N ASN A 291 -2.45 -17.87 -41.56
CA ASN A 291 -1.50 -18.01 -40.46
C ASN A 291 -0.71 -16.76 -40.21
N TYR A 292 -0.26 -16.05 -41.24
CA TYR A 292 0.41 -14.77 -41.14
C TYR A 292 -0.50 -13.70 -40.50
N LEU A 293 -1.73 -13.58 -41.02
CA LEU A 293 -2.70 -12.60 -40.48
C LEU A 293 -3.06 -12.87 -39.00
N ARG A 294 -3.18 -14.13 -38.61
CA ARG A 294 -3.40 -14.56 -37.22
C ARG A 294 -2.19 -14.21 -36.34
N SER A 295 -0.98 -14.46 -36.82
CA SER A 295 0.26 -14.10 -36.10
C SER A 295 0.37 -12.58 -35.94
N LEU A 296 0.06 -11.83 -36.99
CA LEU A 296 0.02 -10.37 -36.94
C LEU A 296 -1.04 -9.85 -35.95
N LEU A 297 -2.24 -10.41 -35.96
CA LEU A 297 -3.29 -10.06 -35.02
C LEU A 297 -2.86 -10.34 -33.58
N ASP A 298 -2.21 -11.50 -33.34
CA ASP A 298 -1.69 -11.86 -32.03
C ASP A 298 -0.67 -10.84 -31.51
N GLU A 299 0.24 -10.38 -32.36
CA GLU A 299 1.22 -9.36 -32.01
C GLU A 299 0.57 -7.99 -31.75
N LEU A 300 -0.39 -7.57 -32.58
CA LEU A 300 -1.13 -6.32 -32.38
C LEU A 300 -1.91 -6.32 -31.05
N LEU A 301 -2.55 -7.44 -30.72
CA LEU A 301 -3.26 -7.61 -29.46
C LEU A 301 -2.31 -7.59 -28.25
N LYS A 302 -1.09 -8.14 -28.36
CA LYS A 302 -0.05 -8.04 -27.31
C LYS A 302 0.42 -6.59 -27.11
N ARG A 303 0.54 -5.81 -28.20
CA ARG A 303 0.86 -4.39 -28.12
C ARG A 303 -0.25 -3.59 -27.42
N ASP A 304 -1.49 -3.86 -27.74
CA ASP A 304 -2.67 -3.20 -27.12
C ASP A 304 -2.76 -3.53 -25.62
N GLU A 305 -2.55 -4.79 -25.26
CA GLU A 305 -2.46 -5.20 -23.86
C GLU A 305 -1.35 -4.45 -23.11
N LEU A 306 -0.14 -4.43 -23.65
CA LEU A 306 1.01 -3.77 -23.02
C LEU A 306 0.80 -2.25 -22.87
N PHE A 307 0.13 -1.62 -23.83
CA PHE A 307 -0.26 -0.21 -23.79
C PHE A 307 -1.21 0.07 -22.60
N TRP A 308 -2.27 -0.71 -22.46
CA TRP A 308 -3.23 -0.52 -21.38
C TRP A 308 -2.67 -0.99 -20.03
N PHE A 309 -1.88 -2.06 -20.01
CA PHE A 309 -1.16 -2.51 -18.84
C PHE A 309 -0.28 -1.40 -18.26
N GLN A 310 0.57 -0.78 -19.08
CA GLN A 310 1.42 0.33 -18.65
C GLN A 310 0.59 1.51 -18.10
N LYS A 311 -0.52 1.85 -18.75
CA LYS A 311 -1.40 2.95 -18.33
C LYS A 311 -2.21 2.62 -17.09
N SER A 312 -2.60 1.37 -16.90
CA SER A 312 -3.39 0.91 -15.74
C SER A 312 -2.61 0.97 -14.42
N ARG A 313 -1.26 0.86 -14.47
CA ARG A 313 -0.39 0.74 -13.29
C ARG A 313 -0.71 -0.48 -12.42
N VAL A 314 -1.40 -1.46 -12.96
CA VAL A 314 -1.64 -2.76 -12.33
C VAL A 314 -0.36 -3.58 -12.48
N GLN A 315 0.36 -3.85 -11.39
CA GLN A 315 1.68 -4.52 -11.45
C GLN A 315 1.62 -6.01 -11.09
N TRP A 316 0.48 -6.50 -10.62
CA TRP A 316 0.35 -7.87 -10.15
C TRP A 316 0.10 -8.88 -11.29
N ASP A 317 -0.30 -8.44 -12.49
CA ASP A 317 -0.68 -9.29 -13.62
C ASP A 317 0.31 -9.18 -14.79
N LEU A 318 1.59 -9.44 -14.51
CA LEU A 318 2.66 -9.40 -15.51
C LEU A 318 2.67 -10.63 -16.45
N ASN A 319 2.08 -11.75 -16.00
CA ASN A 319 2.12 -13.04 -16.70
C ASN A 319 0.72 -13.68 -16.83
N GLY A 320 -0.34 -12.88 -16.74
CA GLY A 320 -1.73 -13.34 -16.87
C GLY A 320 -2.16 -13.43 -18.33
N ASP A 321 -3.41 -13.87 -18.54
CA ASP A 321 -4.05 -13.81 -19.85
C ASP A 321 -4.35 -12.36 -20.25
N ARG A 322 -4.66 -12.17 -21.54
CA ARG A 322 -5.02 -10.86 -22.09
C ARG A 322 -6.25 -10.27 -21.41
N CYS A 323 -6.03 -9.22 -20.60
CA CYS A 323 -7.05 -8.52 -19.82
C CYS A 323 -7.17 -7.05 -20.22
N THR A 324 -7.07 -6.75 -21.52
CA THR A 324 -7.03 -5.37 -22.07
C THR A 324 -8.19 -4.51 -21.56
N LYS A 325 -9.42 -5.02 -21.56
CA LYS A 325 -10.61 -4.30 -21.08
C LYS A 325 -10.53 -3.99 -19.59
N PHE A 326 -10.01 -4.90 -18.76
CA PHE A 326 -9.76 -4.66 -17.34
C PHE A 326 -8.73 -3.56 -17.12
N PHE A 327 -7.60 -3.56 -17.87
CA PHE A 327 -6.58 -2.53 -17.77
C PHE A 327 -7.10 -1.17 -18.22
N PHE A 328 -7.89 -1.13 -19.30
CA PHE A 328 -8.54 0.08 -19.78
C PHE A 328 -9.45 0.70 -18.71
N ILE A 329 -10.42 -0.07 -18.19
CA ILE A 329 -11.34 0.38 -17.15
C ILE A 329 -10.60 0.79 -15.86
N SER A 330 -9.62 0.00 -15.44
CA SER A 330 -8.78 0.36 -14.29
C SER A 330 -8.05 1.70 -14.49
N THR A 331 -7.67 2.01 -15.73
CA THR A 331 -7.06 3.30 -16.10
C THR A 331 -8.07 4.44 -15.96
N LEU A 332 -9.30 4.27 -16.47
CA LEU A 332 -10.35 5.27 -16.38
C LEU A 332 -10.75 5.58 -14.93
N VAL A 333 -11.02 4.53 -14.14
CA VAL A 333 -11.39 4.66 -12.71
C VAL A 333 -10.30 5.39 -11.94
N ARG A 334 -9.01 5.05 -12.18
CA ARG A 334 -7.91 5.72 -11.51
C ARG A 334 -7.72 7.17 -11.97
N ARG A 335 -7.85 7.45 -13.27
CA ARG A 335 -7.76 8.82 -13.81
C ARG A 335 -8.82 9.70 -13.17
N LYS A 336 -10.03 9.20 -13.05
CA LYS A 336 -11.15 9.91 -12.42
C LYS A 336 -10.91 10.15 -10.94
N HIS A 337 -10.47 9.12 -10.20
CA HIS A 337 -10.15 9.26 -8.77
C HIS A 337 -9.06 10.31 -8.51
N ASN A 338 -8.08 10.44 -9.41
CA ASN A 338 -6.98 11.38 -9.25
C ASN A 338 -7.24 12.75 -9.87
N ARG A 339 -8.36 12.96 -10.58
CA ARG A 339 -8.70 14.24 -11.18
C ARG A 339 -9.13 15.22 -10.10
N ILE A 340 -8.57 16.41 -10.14
CA ILE A 340 -8.94 17.52 -9.27
C ILE A 340 -9.98 18.35 -10.04
N GLU A 341 -11.22 18.32 -9.60
CA GLU A 341 -12.31 19.06 -10.24
C GLU A 341 -12.54 20.39 -9.56
N LYS A 342 -12.50 20.43 -8.22
CA LYS A 342 -12.65 21.64 -7.41
C LYS A 342 -12.01 21.50 -6.04
N ILE A 343 -11.62 22.61 -5.44
CA ILE A 343 -11.01 22.68 -4.12
C ILE A 343 -11.70 23.76 -3.31
N LEU A 344 -12.05 23.44 -2.06
CA LEU A 344 -12.52 24.41 -1.08
C LEU A 344 -11.31 25.09 -0.45
N LEU A 345 -11.22 26.38 -0.62
CA LEU A 345 -10.20 27.24 -0.03
C LEU A 345 -10.50 27.51 1.45
N ASP A 346 -9.53 28.02 2.17
CA ASP A 346 -9.66 28.28 3.61
C ASP A 346 -10.65 29.43 3.93
N ASP A 347 -10.92 30.33 2.96
CA ASP A 347 -11.95 31.37 3.01
C ASP A 347 -13.38 30.87 2.73
N GLY A 348 -13.54 29.57 2.44
CA GLY A 348 -14.83 28.97 2.13
C GLY A 348 -15.25 29.06 0.67
N VAL A 349 -14.43 29.64 -0.22
CA VAL A 349 -14.71 29.74 -1.66
C VAL A 349 -14.26 28.49 -2.39
N TRP A 350 -15.00 28.08 -3.43
CA TRP A 350 -14.60 26.96 -4.29
C TRP A 350 -13.77 27.46 -5.46
N ALA A 351 -12.54 26.94 -5.59
CA ALA A 351 -11.72 27.04 -6.78
C ALA A 351 -12.12 25.91 -7.74
N GLU A 352 -12.60 26.28 -8.92
CA GLU A 352 -13.11 25.30 -9.92
C GLU A 352 -12.30 25.35 -11.23
N SER A 353 -11.73 26.48 -11.58
CA SER A 353 -10.85 26.57 -12.75
C SER A 353 -9.48 25.96 -12.47
N ARG A 354 -8.83 25.47 -13.53
CA ARG A 354 -7.47 24.93 -13.43
C ARG A 354 -6.48 25.93 -12.84
N ASP A 355 -6.64 27.20 -13.18
CA ASP A 355 -5.71 28.25 -12.75
C ASP A 355 -5.93 28.61 -11.28
N GLU A 356 -7.17 28.75 -10.80
CA GLU A 356 -7.48 28.95 -9.38
C GLU A 356 -6.94 27.78 -8.54
N ILE A 357 -7.22 26.54 -8.96
CA ILE A 357 -6.72 25.33 -8.28
C ILE A 357 -5.20 25.34 -8.28
N GLY A 358 -4.57 25.68 -9.42
CA GLY A 358 -3.12 25.73 -9.55
C GLY A 358 -2.48 26.77 -8.64
N PHE A 359 -3.02 27.99 -8.61
CA PHE A 359 -2.53 29.06 -7.72
C PHE A 359 -2.73 28.72 -6.23
N ALA A 360 -3.86 28.10 -5.85
CA ALA A 360 -4.08 27.65 -4.49
C ALA A 360 -3.00 26.66 -4.01
N PHE A 361 -2.64 25.70 -4.88
CA PHE A 361 -1.54 24.78 -4.57
C PHE A 361 -0.18 25.49 -4.55
N MET A 362 0.09 26.42 -5.48
CA MET A 362 1.36 27.15 -5.53
C MET A 362 1.58 27.99 -4.27
N ASN A 363 0.58 28.76 -3.84
CA ASN A 363 0.66 29.53 -2.60
C ASN A 363 0.98 28.63 -1.40
N ARG A 364 0.26 27.50 -1.29
CA ARG A 364 0.53 26.48 -0.26
C ARG A 364 1.94 25.90 -0.32
N PHE A 365 2.53 25.77 -1.52
CA PHE A 365 3.89 25.27 -1.67
C PHE A 365 4.92 26.33 -1.32
N TYR A 366 4.68 27.59 -1.61
CA TYR A 366 5.55 28.70 -1.15
C TYR A 366 5.59 28.74 0.39
N ASP A 367 4.46 28.54 1.09
CA ASP A 367 4.42 28.45 2.57
C ASP A 367 5.26 27.27 3.10
N ILE A 368 5.22 26.12 2.41
CA ILE A 368 5.90 24.91 2.90
C ILE A 368 7.38 24.91 2.57
N TYR A 369 7.75 25.28 1.35
CA TYR A 369 9.11 25.17 0.80
C TYR A 369 9.86 26.51 0.75
N GLY A 370 9.23 27.60 1.12
CA GLY A 370 9.82 28.94 1.15
C GLY A 370 10.93 29.12 2.18
N ALA A 371 11.63 30.25 2.09
CA ALA A 371 12.88 30.51 2.81
C ALA A 371 12.72 31.37 4.06
N ASP A 372 11.52 31.49 4.66
CA ASP A 372 11.33 32.34 5.84
C ASP A 372 12.28 31.93 6.96
N SER A 373 13.24 32.81 7.27
CA SER A 373 14.23 32.71 8.36
C SER A 373 14.75 31.29 8.65
N LEU A 374 15.51 30.71 7.70
CA LEU A 374 16.17 29.43 7.93
C LEU A 374 17.24 29.59 9.02
N PRO A 375 17.22 28.74 10.08
CA PRO A 375 18.23 28.75 11.10
C PRO A 375 19.61 28.47 10.49
N VAL A 376 20.64 29.17 10.98
CA VAL A 376 22.05 28.88 10.70
C VAL A 376 22.40 27.48 11.21
N GLY A 377 23.43 26.86 10.68
CA GLY A 377 23.87 25.53 11.09
C GLY A 377 23.96 25.39 12.63
N VAL A 378 23.56 24.22 13.13
CA VAL A 378 23.50 23.94 14.57
C VAL A 378 24.74 23.15 14.98
N ASP A 379 25.38 23.55 16.07
CA ASP A 379 26.45 22.73 16.67
C ASP A 379 25.84 21.51 17.39
N LEU A 380 26.17 20.34 16.89
CA LEU A 380 25.71 19.06 17.43
C LEU A 380 26.82 18.26 18.14
N SER A 381 28.00 18.86 18.36
CA SER A 381 29.18 18.18 18.91
C SER A 381 28.96 17.55 20.31
N GLN A 382 28.06 18.12 21.11
CA GLN A 382 27.68 17.58 22.42
C GLN A 382 26.73 16.39 22.35
N LEU A 383 26.05 16.16 21.23
CA LEU A 383 25.06 15.10 21.05
C LEU A 383 25.57 13.96 20.17
N VAL A 384 26.45 14.28 19.24
CA VAL A 384 26.94 13.35 18.21
C VAL A 384 28.45 13.40 18.16
N SER A 385 29.08 12.23 18.28
CA SER A 385 30.51 12.07 17.99
C SER A 385 30.67 11.48 16.58
N PRO A 386 31.73 11.85 15.84
CA PRO A 386 32.03 11.24 14.56
C PRO A 386 32.16 9.72 14.68
N THR A 387 31.30 9.01 13.96
CA THR A 387 31.18 7.53 14.08
C THR A 387 31.65 6.83 12.81
N ILE A 388 31.73 7.57 11.68
CA ILE A 388 32.11 7.00 10.40
C ILE A 388 33.62 6.93 10.29
N SER A 389 34.13 5.71 10.03
CA SER A 389 35.57 5.50 9.91
C SER A 389 36.16 6.10 8.63
N HIS A 390 37.50 6.28 8.60
CA HIS A 390 38.18 6.73 7.39
C HIS A 390 37.98 5.75 6.21
N ALA A 391 37.97 4.45 6.45
CA ALA A 391 37.75 3.43 5.43
C ALA A 391 36.34 3.50 4.86
N ASP A 392 35.34 3.74 5.73
CA ASP A 392 33.94 3.93 5.28
C ASP A 392 33.81 5.19 4.40
N ASN A 393 34.46 6.28 4.78
CA ASN A 393 34.47 7.50 4.03
C ASN A 393 35.15 7.34 2.65
N LEU A 394 36.23 6.58 2.54
CA LEU A 394 36.84 6.24 1.24
C LEU A 394 35.86 5.48 0.34
N ASN A 395 35.10 4.53 0.89
CA ASN A 395 34.09 3.80 0.15
C ASN A 395 32.91 4.70 -0.27
N LEU A 396 32.50 5.64 0.59
CA LEU A 396 31.44 6.59 0.30
C LEU A 396 31.78 7.49 -0.89
N VAL A 397 33.05 7.97 -0.99
CA VAL A 397 33.48 8.94 -2.00
C VAL A 397 34.06 8.29 -3.27
N ALA A 398 34.11 6.97 -3.34
CA ALA A 398 34.57 6.27 -4.54
C ALA A 398 33.73 6.60 -5.77
N ILE A 399 34.38 6.77 -6.93
CA ILE A 399 33.66 6.98 -8.20
C ILE A 399 33.01 5.66 -8.60
N PRO A 400 31.67 5.64 -8.92
CA PRO A 400 31.01 4.41 -9.28
C PRO A 400 31.49 3.83 -10.60
N GLY A 401 31.71 2.51 -10.62
CA GLY A 401 32.05 1.77 -11.84
C GLY A 401 30.84 1.59 -12.78
N SER A 402 31.10 1.22 -14.01
CA SER A 402 30.06 0.98 -15.02
C SER A 402 29.07 -0.10 -14.60
N GLU A 403 29.55 -1.15 -13.91
CA GLU A 403 28.70 -2.25 -13.46
C GLU A 403 27.79 -1.83 -12.28
N GLU A 404 28.30 -1.08 -11.30
CA GLU A 404 27.48 -0.52 -10.22
C GLU A 404 26.32 0.33 -10.78
N ILE A 405 26.62 1.16 -11.78
CA ILE A 405 25.62 2.02 -12.44
C ILE A 405 24.58 1.15 -13.18
N ARG A 406 25.04 0.14 -13.92
CA ARG A 406 24.19 -0.79 -14.65
C ARG A 406 23.27 -1.56 -13.73
N GLU A 407 23.80 -2.15 -12.66
CA GLU A 407 23.00 -2.87 -11.64
C GLU A 407 21.91 -1.99 -11.05
N VAL A 408 22.22 -0.74 -10.72
CA VAL A 408 21.24 0.21 -10.17
C VAL A 408 20.11 0.47 -11.17
N VAL A 409 20.41 0.65 -12.46
CA VAL A 409 19.38 0.83 -13.50
C VAL A 409 18.53 -0.42 -13.63
N PHE A 410 19.16 -1.61 -13.68
CA PHE A 410 18.44 -2.89 -13.87
C PHE A 410 17.63 -3.32 -12.64
N CYS A 411 17.98 -2.86 -11.44
CA CYS A 411 17.16 -3.04 -10.23
C CYS A 411 15.92 -2.14 -10.17
N MET A 412 15.83 -1.09 -11.00
CA MET A 412 14.65 -0.21 -11.02
C MET A 412 13.43 -0.88 -11.66
N GLY A 413 12.24 -0.63 -11.15
CA GLY A 413 10.98 -1.16 -11.71
C GLY A 413 10.68 -0.59 -13.10
N SER A 414 10.62 -1.43 -14.12
CA SER A 414 10.48 -1.08 -15.54
C SER A 414 9.28 -0.16 -15.83
N PHE A 415 8.13 -0.42 -15.18
CA PHE A 415 6.87 0.28 -15.42
C PHE A 415 6.56 1.39 -14.38
N LYS A 416 7.51 1.79 -13.54
CA LYS A 416 7.32 2.95 -12.65
C LYS A 416 7.16 4.24 -13.45
N ALA A 417 6.49 5.25 -12.84
CA ALA A 417 6.26 6.53 -13.50
C ALA A 417 7.58 7.21 -13.87
N PRO A 418 7.73 7.67 -15.13
CA PRO A 418 8.88 8.46 -15.55
C PRO A 418 8.84 9.88 -14.99
N GLY A 419 10.00 10.51 -14.87
CA GLY A 419 10.14 11.93 -14.54
C GLY A 419 9.67 12.89 -15.66
N PRO A 420 10.06 14.18 -15.57
CA PRO A 420 9.76 15.17 -16.60
C PRO A 420 10.29 14.82 -17.99
N ASP A 421 11.35 14.02 -18.09
CA ASP A 421 11.89 13.52 -19.34
C ASP A 421 10.96 12.52 -20.06
N GLY A 422 9.99 11.94 -19.36
CA GLY A 422 9.05 10.98 -19.91
C GLY A 422 9.63 9.60 -20.18
N MET A 423 10.89 9.32 -19.80
CA MET A 423 11.57 8.04 -20.03
C MET A 423 11.53 7.15 -18.77
N PRO A 424 10.82 5.99 -18.80
CA PRO A 424 10.83 5.02 -17.70
C PRO A 424 12.12 4.20 -17.69
N ALA A 425 12.37 3.47 -16.61
CA ALA A 425 13.50 2.54 -16.53
C ALA A 425 13.50 1.48 -17.65
N LEU A 426 12.33 1.12 -18.17
CA LEU A 426 12.20 0.21 -19.31
C LEU A 426 12.98 0.69 -20.54
N PHE A 427 12.92 1.99 -20.86
CA PHE A 427 13.67 2.57 -21.98
C PHE A 427 15.17 2.31 -21.84
N TYR A 428 15.74 2.64 -20.69
CA TYR A 428 17.19 2.44 -20.43
C TYR A 428 17.59 0.96 -20.47
N LYS A 429 16.75 0.09 -19.94
CA LYS A 429 17.02 -1.37 -19.95
C LYS A 429 16.97 -1.97 -21.36
N THR A 430 15.95 -1.58 -22.15
CA THR A 430 15.75 -2.12 -23.50
C THR A 430 16.85 -1.67 -24.47
N TYR A 431 17.28 -0.41 -24.35
CA TYR A 431 18.27 0.16 -25.28
C TYR A 431 19.63 0.39 -24.62
N TRP A 432 19.97 -0.39 -23.59
CA TRP A 432 21.20 -0.23 -22.81
C TRP A 432 22.46 -0.21 -23.65
N ASP A 433 22.57 -1.07 -24.65
CA ASP A 433 23.75 -1.14 -25.52
C ASP A 433 23.99 0.19 -26.30
N THR A 434 22.94 0.96 -26.55
CA THR A 434 23.02 2.24 -27.23
C THR A 434 23.18 3.40 -26.23
N VAL A 435 22.38 3.41 -25.16
CA VAL A 435 22.28 4.59 -24.26
C VAL A 435 23.14 4.44 -23.02
N GLY A 436 23.50 3.20 -22.64
CA GLY A 436 24.22 2.88 -21.41
C GLY A 436 25.56 3.60 -21.25
N PRO A 437 26.45 3.60 -22.28
CA PRO A 437 27.73 4.30 -22.21
C PRO A 437 27.62 5.79 -21.83
N ASP A 438 26.59 6.47 -22.33
CA ASP A 438 26.36 7.89 -22.02
C ASP A 438 25.76 8.08 -20.62
N VAL A 439 24.91 7.17 -20.18
CA VAL A 439 24.41 7.17 -18.79
C VAL A 439 25.56 6.97 -17.81
N VAL A 440 26.47 6.04 -18.08
CA VAL A 440 27.66 5.80 -17.24
C VAL A 440 28.52 7.06 -17.19
N ARG A 441 28.85 7.62 -18.35
CA ARG A 441 29.67 8.84 -18.46
C ARG A 441 29.05 10.02 -17.71
N LEU A 442 27.76 10.23 -17.88
CA LEU A 442 27.04 11.32 -17.22
C LEU A 442 26.98 11.16 -15.69
N VAL A 443 26.75 9.94 -15.19
CA VAL A 443 26.75 9.65 -13.75
C VAL A 443 28.16 9.84 -13.17
N GLN A 444 29.20 9.32 -13.82
CA GLN A 444 30.58 9.50 -13.40
C GLN A 444 31.01 10.99 -13.42
N ASP A 445 30.60 11.75 -14.45
CA ASP A 445 30.85 13.19 -14.52
C ASP A 445 30.27 13.93 -13.31
N PHE A 446 29.07 13.57 -12.83
CA PHE A 446 28.50 14.12 -11.61
C PHE A 446 29.39 13.82 -10.39
N PHE A 447 29.82 12.59 -10.20
CA PHE A 447 30.65 12.20 -9.03
C PHE A 447 32.07 12.81 -9.09
N ILE A 448 32.57 13.16 -10.26
CA ILE A 448 33.86 13.85 -10.44
C ILE A 448 33.69 15.36 -10.22
N SER A 449 32.75 15.99 -10.91
CA SER A 449 32.63 17.45 -11.01
C SER A 449 31.69 18.09 -9.99
N ASN A 450 30.88 17.31 -9.33
CA ASN A 450 29.76 17.73 -8.46
C ASN A 450 28.78 18.68 -9.17
N ARG A 451 28.64 18.58 -10.48
CA ARG A 451 27.72 19.40 -11.27
C ARG A 451 26.53 18.59 -11.76
N LEU A 452 25.32 19.07 -11.49
CA LEU A 452 24.07 18.45 -11.93
C LEU A 452 23.25 19.45 -12.75
N HIS A 453 23.02 19.11 -14.03
CA HIS A 453 22.24 19.98 -14.89
C HIS A 453 20.77 20.07 -14.42
N PRO A 454 20.15 21.29 -14.37
CA PRO A 454 18.79 21.47 -13.86
C PRO A 454 17.73 20.60 -14.52
N ALA A 455 17.84 20.34 -15.84
CA ALA A 455 16.91 19.45 -16.54
C ALA A 455 16.98 17.99 -16.07
N ILE A 456 18.16 17.54 -15.58
CA ILE A 456 18.32 16.18 -15.03
C ILE A 456 17.69 16.10 -13.64
N ASN A 457 17.86 17.15 -12.81
CA ASN A 457 17.27 17.22 -11.46
C ASN A 457 15.86 17.84 -11.45
N SER A 458 15.24 18.07 -12.61
CA SER A 458 13.84 18.46 -12.67
C SER A 458 12.92 17.34 -12.17
N THR A 459 11.88 17.70 -11.42
CA THR A 459 10.99 16.76 -10.74
C THR A 459 9.54 17.16 -10.92
N ASN A 460 8.68 16.23 -11.35
CA ASN A 460 7.23 16.45 -11.36
C ASN A 460 6.64 16.20 -9.98
N LEU A 461 5.95 17.17 -9.42
CA LEU A 461 5.23 17.08 -8.17
C LEU A 461 3.77 16.70 -8.45
N VAL A 462 3.43 15.44 -8.17
CA VAL A 462 2.11 14.86 -8.48
C VAL A 462 1.25 14.83 -7.22
N LEU A 463 0.00 15.28 -7.35
CA LEU A 463 -0.99 15.35 -6.28
C LEU A 463 -1.81 14.07 -6.23
N ILE A 464 -1.69 13.29 -5.15
CA ILE A 464 -2.41 12.04 -4.97
C ILE A 464 -3.41 12.17 -3.82
N PRO A 465 -4.70 11.89 -4.04
CA PRO A 465 -5.72 11.93 -2.99
C PRO A 465 -5.39 11.00 -1.81
N LYS A 466 -5.52 11.49 -0.58
CA LYS A 466 -5.42 10.71 0.67
C LYS A 466 -6.77 10.11 1.07
N VAL A 467 -7.85 10.74 0.63
CA VAL A 467 -9.25 10.39 0.95
C VAL A 467 -10.02 10.13 -0.34
N PRO A 468 -11.13 9.39 -0.32
CA PRO A 468 -11.90 9.08 -1.53
C PRO A 468 -12.41 10.32 -2.28
N ASN A 469 -12.91 11.32 -1.57
CA ASN A 469 -13.43 12.58 -2.12
C ASN A 469 -12.66 13.77 -1.55
N PRO A 470 -11.53 14.14 -2.15
CA PRO A 470 -10.68 15.22 -1.65
C PRO A 470 -11.32 16.58 -1.99
N THR A 471 -11.57 17.40 -0.97
CA THR A 471 -12.16 18.74 -1.10
C THR A 471 -11.22 19.86 -0.69
N LYS A 472 -10.17 19.57 0.10
CA LYS A 472 -9.22 20.57 0.63
C LYS A 472 -7.80 20.28 0.18
N LEU A 473 -6.93 21.28 0.16
CA LEU A 473 -5.52 21.15 -0.23
C LEU A 473 -4.75 20.10 0.60
N ASN A 474 -5.05 19.98 1.89
CA ASN A 474 -4.41 19.01 2.79
C ASN A 474 -4.87 17.55 2.56
N HIS A 475 -5.94 17.32 1.80
CA HIS A 475 -6.40 15.99 1.38
C HIS A 475 -5.51 15.36 0.30
N TYR A 476 -4.49 16.06 -0.20
CA TYR A 476 -3.55 15.53 -1.19
C TYR A 476 -2.18 15.25 -0.57
N ARG A 477 -1.55 14.19 -1.07
CA ARG A 477 -0.16 13.82 -0.81
C ARG A 477 0.69 14.25 -1.99
N LEU A 478 1.86 14.82 -1.70
CA LEU A 478 2.81 15.26 -2.70
C LEU A 478 3.77 14.11 -3.02
N ILE A 479 3.81 13.68 -4.27
CA ILE A 479 4.76 12.65 -4.72
C ILE A 479 5.68 13.25 -5.77
N SER A 480 6.97 13.21 -5.47
CA SER A 480 8.03 13.65 -6.36
C SER A 480 8.40 12.56 -7.36
N VAL A 481 8.24 12.84 -8.65
CA VAL A 481 8.57 11.91 -9.73
C VAL A 481 9.79 12.46 -10.49
N CYS A 482 10.97 11.94 -10.13
CA CYS A 482 12.27 12.34 -10.64
C CYS A 482 12.63 11.56 -11.92
N ASN A 483 13.53 12.12 -12.74
CA ASN A 483 14.13 11.45 -13.89
C ASN A 483 14.95 10.23 -13.47
N ILE A 484 15.05 9.23 -14.35
CA ILE A 484 15.75 7.98 -14.05
C ILE A 484 17.24 8.22 -13.80
N VAL A 485 17.92 9.02 -14.58
CA VAL A 485 19.36 9.30 -14.39
C VAL A 485 19.63 9.94 -13.03
N TYR A 486 18.79 10.91 -12.62
CA TYR A 486 18.86 11.43 -11.25
C TYR A 486 18.67 10.34 -10.19
N LYS A 487 17.67 9.48 -10.39
CA LYS A 487 17.42 8.36 -9.46
C LYS A 487 18.59 7.39 -9.39
N VAL A 488 19.37 7.22 -10.46
CA VAL A 488 20.60 6.39 -10.44
C VAL A 488 21.60 7.00 -9.48
N ILE A 489 21.88 8.31 -9.61
CA ILE A 489 22.78 9.03 -8.69
C ILE A 489 22.32 8.90 -7.23
N ALA A 490 21.07 9.28 -6.98
CA ALA A 490 20.49 9.21 -5.63
C ALA A 490 20.47 7.78 -5.06
N LYS A 491 20.29 6.75 -5.89
CA LYS A 491 20.27 5.35 -5.48
C LYS A 491 21.66 4.81 -5.16
N ILE A 492 22.69 5.22 -5.88
CA ILE A 492 24.10 4.90 -5.55
C ILE A 492 24.43 5.45 -4.16
N LEU A 493 24.17 6.75 -3.93
CA LEU A 493 24.36 7.39 -2.62
C LEU A 493 23.58 6.66 -1.51
N ALA A 494 22.31 6.33 -1.78
CA ALA A 494 21.44 5.61 -0.86
C ALA A 494 21.91 4.18 -0.57
N ASN A 495 22.45 3.45 -1.56
CA ASN A 495 22.98 2.10 -1.34
C ASN A 495 24.21 2.10 -0.46
N ARG A 496 25.10 3.09 -0.63
CA ARG A 496 26.33 3.23 0.15
C ARG A 496 26.05 3.60 1.62
N ILE A 497 25.20 4.61 1.86
CA ILE A 497 24.84 5.02 3.22
C ILE A 497 24.07 3.93 3.97
N LYS A 498 23.25 3.15 3.28
CA LYS A 498 22.42 2.10 3.87
C LYS A 498 23.24 1.07 4.68
N LEU A 499 24.47 0.79 4.28
CA LEU A 499 25.35 -0.17 4.96
C LEU A 499 25.84 0.37 6.30
N LEU A 500 25.92 1.68 6.45
CA LEU A 500 26.41 2.36 7.64
C LEU A 500 25.34 2.67 8.68
N LEU A 501 24.06 2.54 8.35
CA LEU A 501 22.96 2.94 9.24
C LEU A 501 22.83 2.11 10.53
N PRO A 502 23.07 0.78 10.57
CA PRO A 502 22.85 0.01 11.78
C PRO A 502 23.59 0.53 13.03
N PRO A 503 24.89 0.92 12.98
CA PRO A 503 25.59 1.52 14.12
C PRO A 503 25.25 3.00 14.34
N LEU A 504 24.80 3.74 13.33
CA LEU A 504 24.52 5.18 13.45
C LEU A 504 23.16 5.47 14.10
N ILE A 505 22.19 4.58 13.94
CA ILE A 505 20.78 4.79 14.31
C ILE A 505 20.43 3.97 15.55
N CYS A 506 19.89 4.64 16.57
CA CYS A 506 19.43 4.02 17.82
C CYS A 506 18.48 2.82 17.55
N PRO A 507 18.55 1.73 18.37
CA PRO A 507 17.65 0.58 18.24
C PRO A 507 16.15 0.91 18.34
N SER A 508 15.79 2.07 18.86
CA SER A 508 14.39 2.55 18.96
C SER A 508 13.81 3.06 17.65
N GLN A 509 14.62 3.32 16.59
CA GLN A 509 14.18 3.67 15.25
C GLN A 509 14.23 2.44 14.34
N ASN A 510 13.09 1.97 13.85
CA ASN A 510 13.03 0.76 13.03
C ASN A 510 12.78 1.00 11.52
N ALA A 511 12.46 2.23 11.11
CA ALA A 511 12.21 2.54 9.70
C ALA A 511 13.51 2.62 8.89
N PHE A 512 13.51 2.04 7.70
CA PHE A 512 14.57 2.13 6.68
C PHE A 512 15.96 1.62 7.09
N VAL A 513 16.13 1.08 8.30
CA VAL A 513 17.38 0.47 8.77
C VAL A 513 17.40 -1.03 8.41
N PRO A 514 18.47 -1.54 7.78
CA PRO A 514 18.57 -2.96 7.44
C PRO A 514 18.39 -3.88 8.64
N GLY A 515 17.63 -4.97 8.46
CA GLY A 515 17.41 -5.99 9.49
C GLY A 515 16.35 -5.65 10.53
N ARG A 516 15.86 -4.42 10.61
CA ARG A 516 14.79 -4.00 11.56
C ARG A 516 13.41 -4.16 10.93
N SER A 517 12.37 -4.30 11.77
CA SER A 517 10.99 -4.60 11.35
C SER A 517 9.98 -3.60 11.93
N ILE A 518 9.00 -3.20 11.12
CA ILE A 518 7.84 -2.40 11.57
C ILE A 518 7.03 -3.13 12.66
N HIS A 519 7.04 -4.46 12.64
CA HIS A 519 6.31 -5.27 13.62
C HIS A 519 6.94 -5.19 15.02
N ASP A 520 8.26 -4.96 15.13
CA ASP A 520 8.94 -4.78 16.41
C ASP A 520 8.33 -3.58 17.15
N ASN A 521 8.14 -2.44 16.47
CA ASN A 521 7.48 -1.27 17.04
C ASN A 521 6.04 -1.58 17.48
N SER A 522 5.27 -2.23 16.60
CA SER A 522 3.86 -2.52 16.86
C SER A 522 3.70 -3.43 18.07
N VAL A 523 4.55 -4.45 18.22
CA VAL A 523 4.56 -5.37 19.36
C VAL A 523 4.99 -4.66 20.64
N MET A 524 6.08 -3.87 20.58
CA MET A 524 6.54 -3.11 21.74
C MET A 524 5.49 -2.15 22.27
N VAL A 525 4.81 -1.40 21.40
CA VAL A 525 3.71 -0.50 21.82
C VAL A 525 2.56 -1.31 22.44
N GLN A 526 2.18 -2.46 21.85
CA GLN A 526 1.14 -3.33 22.43
C GLN A 526 1.51 -3.79 23.82
N GLU A 527 2.76 -4.21 24.04
CA GLU A 527 3.26 -4.68 25.32
C GLU A 527 3.32 -3.58 26.39
N VAL A 528 3.77 -2.38 25.99
CA VAL A 528 3.80 -1.20 26.89
C VAL A 528 2.39 -0.80 27.30
N ILE A 529 1.48 -0.61 26.34
CA ILE A 529 0.08 -0.22 26.61
C ILE A 529 -0.64 -1.29 27.45
N HIS A 530 -0.39 -2.58 27.19
CA HIS A 530 -0.91 -3.67 28.00
C HIS A 530 -0.42 -3.57 29.46
N SER A 531 0.86 -3.29 29.66
CA SER A 531 1.45 -3.13 30.99
C SER A 531 0.98 -1.86 31.69
N MET A 532 0.88 -0.73 30.97
CA MET A 532 0.34 0.54 31.53
C MET A 532 -1.10 0.38 32.06
N ARG A 533 -1.95 -0.37 31.33
CA ARG A 533 -3.34 -0.64 31.75
C ARG A 533 -3.44 -1.44 33.06
N LYS A 534 -2.40 -2.18 33.41
CA LYS A 534 -2.36 -3.03 34.60
C LYS A 534 -1.65 -2.39 35.79
N LYS A 535 -0.99 -1.25 35.60
CA LYS A 535 -0.32 -0.53 36.67
C LYS A 535 -1.29 -0.09 37.76
N ARG A 536 -0.91 -0.43 39.01
CA ARG A 536 -1.62 -0.02 40.25
C ARG A 536 -0.63 0.75 41.13
N GLY A 537 -1.11 1.38 42.18
CA GLY A 537 -0.28 2.17 43.12
C GLY A 537 -0.19 3.65 42.77
N SER A 538 0.64 4.38 43.49
CA SER A 538 0.87 5.82 43.27
C SER A 538 1.85 6.05 42.13
N GLY A 539 1.64 7.07 41.32
CA GLY A 539 2.50 7.45 40.22
C GLY A 539 2.07 6.84 38.88
N GLY A 540 1.45 7.65 38.02
CA GLY A 540 0.98 7.30 36.70
C GLY A 540 2.07 7.26 35.63
N TRP A 541 1.73 6.77 34.47
CA TRP A 541 2.56 6.75 33.28
C TRP A 541 1.83 7.40 32.11
N MET A 542 2.59 8.05 31.21
CA MET A 542 2.07 8.63 30.00
C MET A 542 2.74 8.01 28.76
N ALA A 543 1.96 7.90 27.70
CA ALA A 543 2.43 7.54 26.37
C ALA A 543 1.96 8.60 25.37
N LEU A 544 2.89 9.25 24.71
CA LEU A 544 2.66 10.33 23.75
C LEU A 544 2.76 9.75 22.34
N LYS A 545 1.70 9.84 21.55
CA LYS A 545 1.74 9.58 20.12
C LYS A 545 1.81 10.90 19.39
N ILE A 546 2.87 11.15 18.64
CA ILE A 546 3.16 12.43 18.02
C ILE A 546 3.20 12.27 16.51
N ASP A 547 2.50 13.16 15.78
CA ASP A 547 2.44 13.24 14.33
C ASP A 547 3.16 14.51 13.86
N LEU A 548 4.09 14.38 12.92
CA LEU A 548 4.79 15.51 12.31
C LEU A 548 3.98 16.08 11.15
N GLU A 549 3.89 17.41 11.05
CA GLU A 549 3.22 18.05 9.93
C GLU A 549 4.13 18.11 8.71
N LYS A 550 3.80 17.33 7.65
CA LYS A 550 4.57 17.29 6.39
C LYS A 550 6.08 17.08 6.59
N ALA A 551 6.41 16.07 7.38
CA ALA A 551 7.74 15.77 7.88
C ALA A 551 8.88 15.88 6.83
N TYR A 552 8.68 15.28 5.64
CA TYR A 552 9.68 15.36 4.57
C TYR A 552 9.79 16.76 3.96
N ASP A 553 8.67 17.47 3.83
CA ASP A 553 8.60 18.72 3.08
C ASP A 553 9.19 19.90 3.88
N ARG A 554 9.20 19.83 5.22
CA ARG A 554 9.64 20.91 6.11
C ARG A 554 11.09 20.84 6.56
N MET A 555 11.82 19.76 6.29
CA MET A 555 13.18 19.52 6.79
C MET A 555 14.16 20.58 6.30
N ASN A 556 14.81 21.32 7.21
CA ASN A 556 15.79 22.34 6.90
C ASN A 556 17.07 21.72 6.33
N TRP A 557 17.59 22.26 5.25
CA TRP A 557 18.82 21.76 4.63
C TRP A 557 20.05 22.06 5.46
N SER A 558 20.15 23.24 6.11
CA SER A 558 21.26 23.58 7.02
C SER A 558 21.38 22.54 8.14
N PHE A 559 20.25 22.14 8.72
CA PHE A 559 20.23 21.10 9.75
C PHE A 559 20.70 19.75 9.21
N ILE A 560 20.30 19.35 7.99
CA ILE A 560 20.80 18.11 7.36
C ILE A 560 22.33 18.13 7.25
N TRP A 561 22.89 19.27 6.82
CA TRP A 561 24.35 19.39 6.67
C TRP A 561 25.06 19.28 8.01
N SER A 562 24.61 20.00 9.04
CA SER A 562 25.16 19.88 10.40
C SER A 562 25.08 18.46 10.96
N VAL A 563 23.99 17.73 10.67
CA VAL A 563 23.85 16.32 11.08
C VAL A 563 24.87 15.44 10.39
N LEU A 564 25.06 15.58 9.08
CA LEU A 564 26.04 14.78 8.33
C LEU A 564 27.49 15.09 8.76
N GLU A 565 27.82 16.35 8.99
CA GLU A 565 29.11 16.79 9.50
C GLU A 565 29.37 16.20 10.89
N ALA A 566 28.39 16.27 11.80
CA ALA A 566 28.51 15.73 13.16
C ALA A 566 28.76 14.21 13.19
N PHE A 567 28.12 13.43 12.30
CA PHE A 567 28.39 11.99 12.16
C PHE A 567 29.75 11.67 11.53
N GLY A 568 30.45 12.63 10.94
CA GLY A 568 31.77 12.48 10.33
C GLY A 568 31.75 12.01 8.87
N PHE A 569 30.69 12.34 8.12
CA PHE A 569 30.69 12.11 6.67
C PHE A 569 31.71 13.00 5.97
N HIS A 570 32.37 12.47 4.94
CA HIS A 570 33.37 13.19 4.17
C HIS A 570 32.73 14.41 3.44
N ALA A 571 33.39 15.56 3.43
CA ALA A 571 32.90 16.81 2.85
C ALA A 571 32.41 16.64 1.38
N ARG A 572 33.17 15.91 0.55
CA ARG A 572 32.82 15.64 -0.84
C ARG A 572 31.49 14.88 -0.95
N TRP A 573 31.21 13.93 -0.03
CA TRP A 573 29.93 13.21 -0.02
C TRP A 573 28.78 14.13 0.38
N ILE A 574 29.00 14.99 1.38
CA ILE A 574 28.03 16.01 1.81
C ILE A 574 27.72 16.96 0.64
N ASP A 575 28.71 17.38 -0.13
CA ASP A 575 28.53 18.25 -1.30
C ASP A 575 27.70 17.59 -2.40
N TRP A 576 27.88 16.31 -2.67
CA TRP A 576 27.02 15.56 -3.60
C TRP A 576 25.56 15.54 -3.14
N VAL A 577 25.34 15.28 -1.86
CA VAL A 577 23.99 15.30 -1.26
C VAL A 577 23.40 16.71 -1.34
N ARG A 578 24.19 17.72 -1.00
CA ARG A 578 23.79 19.15 -1.11
C ARG A 578 23.36 19.49 -2.54
N THR A 579 24.15 19.12 -3.52
CA THR A 579 23.83 19.34 -4.95
C THR A 579 22.55 18.61 -5.36
N CYS A 580 22.36 17.35 -4.93
CA CYS A 580 21.14 16.59 -5.19
C CYS A 580 19.89 17.27 -4.62
N CYS A 581 19.96 17.84 -3.42
CA CYS A 581 18.82 18.45 -2.74
C CYS A 581 18.53 19.87 -3.25
N SER A 582 19.56 20.73 -3.36
CA SER A 582 19.38 22.18 -3.58
C SER A 582 19.23 22.60 -5.06
N SER A 583 19.73 21.81 -6.02
CA SER A 583 19.65 22.15 -7.45
C SER A 583 18.31 21.77 -8.11
N VAL A 584 17.33 21.30 -7.34
CA VAL A 584 16.05 20.79 -7.85
C VAL A 584 15.13 21.90 -8.35
N THR A 585 14.45 21.63 -9.47
CA THR A 585 13.29 22.40 -9.93
C THR A 585 12.06 21.51 -9.85
N MET A 586 11.03 21.94 -9.12
CA MET A 586 9.77 21.21 -8.94
C MET A 586 8.69 21.76 -9.87
N ASN A 587 8.08 20.88 -10.68
CA ASN A 587 7.00 21.21 -11.61
C ASN A 587 5.68 20.73 -11.02
N VAL A 588 4.78 21.62 -10.70
CA VAL A 588 3.46 21.28 -10.14
C VAL A 588 2.55 20.73 -11.24
N MET A 589 2.04 19.51 -11.01
CA MET A 589 1.20 18.80 -11.98
C MET A 589 -0.26 18.89 -11.60
N ILE A 590 -1.08 19.59 -12.40
CA ILE A 590 -2.54 19.64 -12.25
C ILE A 590 -3.17 18.88 -13.42
N ASN A 591 -3.93 17.83 -13.08
CA ASN A 591 -4.66 16.98 -14.03
C ASN A 591 -3.81 16.44 -15.21
N GLY A 592 -2.52 16.14 -14.93
CA GLY A 592 -1.61 15.51 -15.89
C GLY A 592 -0.80 16.45 -16.77
N ALA A 593 -0.87 17.76 -16.54
CA ALA A 593 -0.03 18.76 -17.18
C ALA A 593 0.67 19.65 -16.15
N VAL A 594 1.82 20.19 -16.54
CA VAL A 594 2.55 21.17 -15.72
C VAL A 594 1.74 22.45 -15.63
N PHE A 595 1.55 22.96 -14.43
CA PHE A 595 0.97 24.28 -14.18
C PHE A 595 2.07 25.33 -14.07
N GLN A 596 2.91 25.25 -13.04
CA GLN A 596 4.07 26.11 -12.83
C GLN A 596 5.24 25.34 -12.21
N SER A 597 6.41 25.97 -12.21
CA SER A 597 7.62 25.41 -11.60
C SER A 597 8.16 26.36 -10.54
N PHE A 598 8.74 25.79 -9.46
CA PHE A 598 9.40 26.57 -8.42
C PHE A 598 10.67 25.86 -7.93
N ARG A 599 11.53 26.59 -7.20
CA ARG A 599 12.70 26.05 -6.52
C ARG A 599 12.44 26.08 -5.01
N PRO A 600 12.52 24.92 -4.33
CA PRO A 600 12.39 24.87 -2.88
C PRO A 600 13.65 25.42 -2.21
N ALA A 601 13.50 25.92 -0.97
CA ALA A 601 14.61 26.33 -0.10
C ALA A 601 14.84 25.35 1.06
N ARG A 602 13.94 24.39 1.26
CA ARG A 602 14.00 23.32 2.26
C ARG A 602 13.24 22.09 1.78
N GLY A 603 13.29 21.02 2.57
CA GLY A 603 12.50 19.81 2.35
C GLY A 603 13.26 18.72 1.61
N LEU A 604 12.82 17.49 1.82
CA LEU A 604 13.25 16.25 1.19
C LEU A 604 12.16 15.72 0.27
N ARG A 605 12.52 15.28 -0.93
CA ARG A 605 11.55 14.80 -1.92
C ARG A 605 10.92 13.46 -1.50
N GLN A 606 9.60 13.42 -1.40
CA GLN A 606 8.88 12.16 -1.17
C GLN A 606 8.86 11.32 -2.47
N GLY A 607 9.65 10.25 -2.50
CA GLY A 607 9.86 9.38 -3.68
C GLY A 607 11.26 9.38 -4.25
N ASP A 608 12.17 10.17 -3.68
CA ASP A 608 13.61 10.11 -3.94
C ASP A 608 14.24 8.94 -3.16
N PRO A 609 15.13 8.14 -3.77
CA PRO A 609 15.80 7.03 -3.09
C PRO A 609 16.65 7.43 -1.87
N LEU A 610 17.22 8.63 -1.83
CA LEU A 610 18.09 9.10 -0.77
C LEU A 610 17.34 9.72 0.43
N SER A 611 16.20 10.36 0.17
CA SER A 611 15.45 11.12 1.17
C SER A 611 15.11 10.36 2.46
N PRO A 612 14.68 9.07 2.43
CA PRO A 612 14.37 8.35 3.66
C PRO A 612 15.56 8.21 4.61
N TYR A 613 16.75 8.02 4.08
CA TYR A 613 17.97 7.84 4.88
C TYR A 613 18.42 9.13 5.52
N LEU A 614 18.39 10.24 4.79
CA LEU A 614 18.64 11.58 5.33
C LEU A 614 17.64 11.93 6.44
N PHE A 615 16.37 11.60 6.23
CA PHE A 615 15.32 11.86 7.21
C PHE A 615 15.57 11.12 8.53
N ILE A 616 15.89 9.81 8.51
CA ILE A 616 16.13 9.06 9.76
C ILE A 616 17.41 9.48 10.47
N LEU A 617 18.44 9.94 9.75
CA LEU A 617 19.63 10.54 10.38
C LEU A 617 19.27 11.82 11.11
N CYS A 618 18.43 12.67 10.54
CA CYS A 618 17.91 13.87 11.23
C CYS A 618 17.05 13.51 12.44
N MET A 619 16.21 12.48 12.32
CA MET A 619 15.39 12.00 13.44
C MET A 619 16.22 11.38 14.57
N GLU A 620 17.41 10.87 14.28
CA GLU A 620 18.35 10.38 15.29
C GLU A 620 18.76 11.46 16.28
N ILE A 621 18.81 12.72 15.86
CA ILE A 621 19.11 13.85 16.78
C ILE A 621 18.03 13.99 17.86
N LEU A 622 16.73 13.83 17.50
CA LEU A 622 15.66 13.81 18.50
C LEU A 622 15.83 12.62 19.46
N SER A 623 16.20 11.44 18.93
CA SER A 623 16.49 10.27 19.75
C SER A 623 17.61 10.57 20.76
N ARG A 624 18.71 11.21 20.34
CA ARG A 624 19.85 11.56 21.18
C ARG A 624 19.52 12.66 22.20
N LEU A 625 18.70 13.66 21.81
CA LEU A 625 18.20 14.66 22.77
C LEU A 625 17.43 14.00 23.92
N ILE A 626 16.53 13.04 23.59
CA ILE A 626 15.77 12.32 24.61
C ILE A 626 16.69 11.45 25.47
N ASN A 627 17.63 10.72 24.85
CA ASN A 627 18.58 9.87 25.58
C ASN A 627 19.44 10.70 26.54
N SER A 628 19.94 11.86 26.12
CA SER A 628 20.68 12.77 27.00
C SER A 628 19.88 13.18 28.25
N LYS A 629 18.55 13.39 28.10
CA LYS A 629 17.70 13.67 29.29
C LYS A 629 17.51 12.42 30.16
N VAL A 630 17.52 11.23 29.58
CA VAL A 630 17.46 9.95 30.33
C VAL A 630 18.76 9.71 31.08
N ASP A 631 19.91 9.93 30.44
CA ASP A 631 21.26 9.74 31.04
C ASP A 631 21.47 10.70 32.21
N ASN A 632 20.91 11.91 32.13
CA ASN A 632 20.88 12.90 33.21
C ASN A 632 19.73 12.68 34.23
N LEU A 633 19.03 11.54 34.17
CA LEU A 633 17.93 11.17 35.09
C LEU A 633 16.74 12.14 35.12
N LEU A 634 16.60 12.97 34.09
CA LEU A 634 15.49 13.95 33.95
C LEU A 634 14.23 13.31 33.33
N ILE A 635 14.39 12.21 32.61
CA ILE A 635 13.29 11.39 32.06
C ILE A 635 13.50 9.96 32.50
N GLN A 636 12.42 9.32 32.99
CA GLN A 636 12.42 7.93 33.36
C GLN A 636 11.62 7.12 32.34
N GLY A 637 12.31 6.35 31.50
CA GLY A 637 11.64 5.48 30.51
C GLY A 637 10.83 4.37 31.16
N PHE A 638 9.85 3.86 30.41
CA PHE A 638 8.98 2.77 30.87
C PHE A 638 9.73 1.44 30.90
N LYS A 639 9.77 0.76 32.05
CA LYS A 639 10.33 -0.60 32.17
C LYS A 639 9.21 -1.65 32.17
N LEU A 640 9.28 -2.61 31.24
CA LEU A 640 8.33 -3.72 31.19
C LEU A 640 8.50 -4.70 32.35
N ALA A 641 9.75 -4.93 32.80
CA ALA A 641 10.12 -5.80 33.92
C ALA A 641 11.47 -5.36 34.54
N ARG A 642 11.86 -5.96 35.67
CA ARG A 642 13.20 -5.77 36.26
C ARG A 642 14.25 -6.33 35.30
N GLY A 643 15.41 -5.68 35.22
CA GLY A 643 16.53 -6.14 34.34
C GLY A 643 16.32 -5.86 32.84
N VAL A 644 15.18 -5.34 32.42
CA VAL A 644 14.91 -4.97 31.02
C VAL A 644 15.32 -3.51 30.78
N PRO A 645 15.88 -3.18 29.59
CA PRO A 645 16.16 -1.79 29.23
C PRO A 645 14.90 -0.91 29.35
N SER A 646 15.07 0.32 29.84
CA SER A 646 13.96 1.29 29.85
C SER A 646 13.65 1.74 28.43
N LEU A 647 12.38 1.85 28.12
CA LEU A 647 11.90 2.37 26.83
C LEU A 647 11.35 3.78 27.03
N GLN A 648 12.02 4.76 26.44
CA GLN A 648 11.62 6.16 26.48
C GLN A 648 11.01 6.66 25.18
N HIS A 649 11.40 6.06 24.04
CA HIS A 649 10.83 6.41 22.73
C HIS A 649 10.88 5.23 21.76
N LEU A 650 9.99 5.28 20.76
CA LEU A 650 9.96 4.39 19.61
C LEU A 650 9.64 5.21 18.38
N PHE A 651 10.50 5.13 17.35
CA PHE A 651 10.33 5.84 16.11
C PHE A 651 10.12 4.87 14.95
N PHE A 652 9.26 5.27 14.02
CA PHE A 652 9.16 4.66 12.71
C PHE A 652 9.03 5.75 11.64
N ALA A 653 10.17 6.25 11.18
CA ALA A 653 10.30 7.46 10.39
C ALA A 653 9.67 8.67 11.11
N ASP A 654 8.54 9.18 10.61
CA ASP A 654 7.78 10.31 11.14
C ASP A 654 6.77 9.94 12.25
N ASP A 655 6.48 8.66 12.46
CA ASP A 655 5.64 8.20 13.56
C ASP A 655 6.46 8.11 14.86
N ILE A 656 6.16 8.93 15.84
CA ILE A 656 6.88 9.08 17.11
C ILE A 656 6.02 8.61 18.26
N PHE A 657 6.59 7.76 19.13
CA PHE A 657 6.05 7.41 20.44
C PHE A 657 7.06 7.75 21.54
N LEU A 658 6.58 8.44 22.62
CA LEU A 658 7.39 8.70 23.81
C LEU A 658 6.70 8.09 25.03
N PHE A 659 7.48 7.60 25.98
CA PHE A 659 7.02 6.97 27.20
C PHE A 659 7.75 7.53 28.41
N GLY A 660 7.00 7.97 29.43
CA GLY A 660 7.57 8.53 30.66
C GLY A 660 6.59 8.46 31.83
N LYS A 661 7.04 8.84 33.01
CA LYS A 661 6.15 9.03 34.16
C LYS A 661 5.20 10.17 33.90
N ALA A 662 3.96 10.03 34.33
CA ALA A 662 2.98 11.09 34.27
C ALA A 662 3.27 12.13 35.37
N THR A 663 4.23 13.01 35.12
CA THR A 663 4.59 14.16 35.98
C THR A 663 4.71 15.41 35.10
N THR A 664 4.40 16.58 35.69
CA THR A 664 4.58 17.87 35.00
C THR A 664 6.04 18.10 34.62
N PHE A 665 6.96 17.66 35.47
CA PHE A 665 8.41 17.76 35.23
C PHE A 665 8.84 17.01 33.97
N GLU A 666 8.52 15.68 33.86
CA GLU A 666 8.91 14.92 32.67
C GLU A 666 8.18 15.41 31.39
N ALA A 667 6.91 15.83 31.52
CA ALA A 667 6.18 16.44 30.40
C ALA A 667 6.91 17.69 29.87
N THR A 668 7.43 18.54 30.78
CA THR A 668 8.23 19.71 30.41
C THR A 668 9.55 19.31 29.75
N GLN A 669 10.23 18.26 30.24
CA GLN A 669 11.46 17.77 29.59
C GLN A 669 11.20 17.25 28.16
N PHE A 670 10.12 16.49 27.94
CA PHE A 670 9.72 16.08 26.60
C PHE A 670 9.39 17.28 25.71
N LYS A 671 8.63 18.24 26.22
CA LYS A 671 8.32 19.49 25.50
C LYS A 671 9.57 20.22 25.06
N CYS A 672 10.55 20.36 25.97
CA CYS A 672 11.85 20.99 25.68
C CYS A 672 12.59 20.27 24.54
N CYS A 673 12.69 18.93 24.57
CA CYS A 673 13.34 18.14 23.49
C CYS A 673 12.62 18.35 22.14
N LEU A 674 11.28 18.34 22.16
CA LEU A 674 10.47 18.49 20.97
C LEU A 674 10.62 19.91 20.37
N ASP A 675 10.54 20.95 21.21
CA ASP A 675 10.67 22.34 20.77
C ASP A 675 12.07 22.64 20.23
N THR A 676 13.12 22.12 20.91
CA THR A 676 14.51 22.24 20.45
C THR A 676 14.69 21.58 19.07
N PHE A 677 14.18 20.36 18.92
CA PHE A 677 14.25 19.65 17.62
C PHE A 677 13.49 20.40 16.51
N CYS A 678 12.31 20.95 16.83
CA CYS A 678 11.56 21.75 15.87
C CYS A 678 12.30 23.01 15.44
N ALA A 679 12.91 23.72 16.40
CA ALA A 679 13.67 24.94 16.12
C ALA A 679 14.87 24.65 15.19
N TRP A 680 15.57 23.55 15.38
CA TRP A 680 16.71 23.17 14.56
C TRP A 680 16.32 22.61 13.19
N SER A 681 15.36 21.69 13.17
CA SER A 681 15.03 20.92 11.97
C SER A 681 14.02 21.60 11.05
N GLY A 682 13.32 22.65 11.53
CA GLY A 682 12.19 23.27 10.81
C GLY A 682 10.90 22.44 10.85
N GLN A 683 10.85 21.38 11.68
CA GLN A 683 9.67 20.55 11.83
C GLN A 683 8.58 21.26 12.66
N SER A 684 7.37 20.73 12.57
CA SER A 684 6.23 21.17 13.37
C SER A 684 5.37 19.97 13.75
N PHE A 685 4.87 19.95 14.98
CA PHE A 685 3.97 18.90 15.44
C PHE A 685 2.52 19.24 15.15
N ASN A 686 1.78 18.24 14.72
CA ASN A 686 0.33 18.37 14.50
C ASN A 686 -0.41 18.12 15.82
N SER A 687 -0.82 19.19 16.54
CA SER A 687 -1.51 19.08 17.82
C SER A 687 -2.83 18.31 17.76
N HIS A 688 -3.58 18.43 16.63
CA HIS A 688 -4.86 17.74 16.45
C HIS A 688 -4.73 16.24 16.21
N LYS A 689 -3.57 15.77 15.72
CA LYS A 689 -3.30 14.35 15.49
C LYS A 689 -2.41 13.73 16.54
N SER A 690 -1.74 14.55 17.35
CA SER A 690 -0.93 14.11 18.48
C SER A 690 -1.82 13.86 19.69
N ASN A 691 -1.54 12.78 20.42
CA ASN A 691 -2.43 12.31 21.48
C ASN A 691 -1.65 11.82 22.69
N ILE A 692 -2.25 11.94 23.87
CA ILE A 692 -1.72 11.44 25.14
C ILE A 692 -2.63 10.32 25.68
N PHE A 693 -2.01 9.19 25.99
CA PHE A 693 -2.64 8.10 26.72
C PHE A 693 -2.02 8.00 28.11
N PHE A 694 -2.85 7.95 29.16
CA PHE A 694 -2.42 7.79 30.55
C PHE A 694 -2.75 6.40 31.09
N SER A 695 -1.94 5.92 32.03
CA SER A 695 -2.27 4.72 32.80
C SER A 695 -3.42 5.00 33.78
N HIS A 696 -4.20 4.00 34.14
CA HIS A 696 -5.41 4.15 34.98
C HIS A 696 -5.16 4.73 36.36
N ASN A 697 -3.93 4.63 36.88
CA ASN A 697 -3.53 5.14 38.19
C ASN A 697 -3.05 6.62 38.14
N THR A 698 -3.24 7.32 37.04
CA THR A 698 -2.92 8.76 36.93
C THR A 698 -4.09 9.58 37.43
N ARG A 699 -3.84 10.59 38.28
CA ARG A 699 -4.87 11.52 38.79
C ARG A 699 -5.33 12.47 37.70
N ARG A 700 -6.63 12.82 37.69
CA ARG A 700 -7.22 13.65 36.61
C ARG A 700 -6.64 15.08 36.58
N GLU A 701 -6.35 15.67 37.74
CA GLU A 701 -5.75 16.99 37.84
C GLU A 701 -4.38 17.02 37.16
N LEU A 702 -3.60 15.97 37.38
CA LEU A 702 -2.27 15.81 36.78
C LEU A 702 -2.37 15.56 35.26
N GLU A 703 -3.36 14.76 34.78
CA GLU A 703 -3.64 14.59 33.36
C GLU A 703 -3.92 15.94 32.69
N GLN A 704 -4.74 16.81 33.32
CA GLN A 704 -5.09 18.17 32.83
C GLN A 704 -3.84 19.08 32.76
N GLN A 705 -3.02 19.10 33.81
CA GLN A 705 -1.78 19.87 33.84
C GLN A 705 -0.82 19.45 32.72
N ILE A 706 -0.60 18.14 32.55
CA ILE A 706 0.27 17.59 31.50
C ILE A 706 -0.27 17.91 30.11
N THR A 707 -1.59 17.79 29.92
CA THR A 707 -2.26 18.13 28.65
C THR A 707 -2.10 19.61 28.31
N GLY A 708 -2.18 20.50 29.33
CA GLY A 708 -1.92 21.93 29.18
C GLY A 708 -0.48 22.26 28.78
N ILE A 709 0.51 21.55 29.34
CA ILE A 709 1.95 21.73 29.01
C ILE A 709 2.23 21.28 27.56
N LEU A 710 1.78 20.08 27.18
CA LEU A 710 2.09 19.47 25.88
C LEU A 710 1.19 19.95 24.74
N GLN A 711 0.00 20.49 25.07
CA GLN A 711 -1.01 20.93 24.09
C GLN A 711 -1.48 19.81 23.13
N PHE A 712 -1.48 18.55 23.60
CA PHE A 712 -1.98 17.40 22.87
C PHE A 712 -3.27 16.88 23.48
N GLU A 713 -4.14 16.32 22.66
CA GLU A 713 -5.43 15.80 23.10
C GLU A 713 -5.29 14.51 23.93
N ARG A 714 -5.99 14.45 25.08
CA ARG A 714 -6.10 13.23 25.88
C ARG A 714 -7.03 12.23 25.20
N ILE A 715 -6.57 11.00 25.02
CA ILE A 715 -7.39 9.90 24.53
C ILE A 715 -7.55 8.81 25.58
N PRO A 716 -8.78 8.29 25.81
CA PRO A 716 -9.01 7.20 26.76
C PRO A 716 -8.51 5.87 26.23
N ILE A 717 -8.39 5.75 24.91
CA ILE A 717 -8.02 4.51 24.21
C ILE A 717 -7.14 4.85 23.02
N LEU A 718 -5.95 4.29 23.02
CA LEU A 718 -5.12 4.27 21.81
C LEU A 718 -5.69 3.21 20.84
N SER A 719 -6.27 3.65 19.74
CA SER A 719 -7.01 2.79 18.80
C SER A 719 -6.12 2.14 17.75
N THR A 720 -5.15 2.90 17.20
CA THR A 720 -4.31 2.44 16.08
C THR A 720 -2.87 2.92 16.20
N TYR A 721 -1.94 2.09 15.78
CA TYR A 721 -0.53 2.46 15.59
C TYR A 721 0.02 1.81 14.31
N LEU A 722 0.73 2.60 13.48
CA LEU A 722 1.28 2.15 12.18
C LEU A 722 0.23 1.42 11.31
N GLY A 723 -1.03 1.87 11.37
CA GLY A 723 -2.13 1.24 10.63
C GLY A 723 -2.62 -0.10 11.21
N LEU A 724 -2.08 -0.56 12.35
CA LEU A 724 -2.57 -1.71 13.09
C LEU A 724 -3.51 -1.28 14.21
N PRO A 725 -4.71 -1.86 14.34
CA PRO A 725 -5.54 -1.69 15.50
C PRO A 725 -4.86 -2.26 16.76
N LEU A 726 -4.90 -1.51 17.86
CA LEU A 726 -4.42 -1.99 19.16
C LEU A 726 -5.56 -2.76 19.85
N PHE A 727 -5.70 -4.02 19.52
CA PHE A 727 -6.79 -4.88 19.96
C PHE A 727 -6.87 -5.01 21.48
N ARG A 728 -8.09 -4.98 22.03
CA ARG A 728 -8.39 -5.27 23.44
C ARG A 728 -8.86 -6.72 23.67
N GLY A 729 -9.26 -7.40 22.59
CA GLY A 729 -9.79 -8.74 22.60
C GLY A 729 -9.82 -9.35 21.21
N LYS A 730 -10.41 -10.54 21.07
CA LYS A 730 -10.55 -11.25 19.80
C LYS A 730 -11.99 -11.15 19.25
N ARG A 731 -12.60 -9.96 19.28
CA ARG A 731 -13.98 -9.79 18.80
C ARG A 731 -13.98 -9.75 17.27
N ILE A 732 -14.88 -10.48 16.64
CA ILE A 732 -15.01 -10.58 15.17
C ILE A 732 -15.14 -9.19 14.53
N ARG A 733 -15.90 -8.29 15.14
CA ARG A 733 -16.10 -6.91 14.66
C ARG A 733 -14.81 -6.10 14.55
N ASP A 734 -13.81 -6.41 15.37
CA ASP A 734 -12.54 -5.68 15.39
C ASP A 734 -11.72 -5.95 14.10
N PHE A 735 -12.06 -7.00 13.36
CA PHE A 735 -11.41 -7.42 12.09
C PHE A 735 -12.25 -7.12 10.84
N ALA A 736 -13.42 -6.47 10.97
CA ALA A 736 -14.31 -6.16 9.84
C ALA A 736 -13.59 -5.36 8.73
N PHE A 737 -12.67 -4.47 9.11
CA PHE A 737 -11.88 -3.69 8.15
C PHE A 737 -11.04 -4.55 7.18
N LEU A 738 -10.64 -5.77 7.57
CA LEU A 738 -9.93 -6.70 6.68
C LEU A 738 -10.87 -7.23 5.61
N LEU A 739 -12.10 -7.61 6.00
CA LEU A 739 -13.13 -8.06 5.07
C LEU A 739 -13.51 -6.93 4.09
N ASP A 740 -13.76 -5.72 4.59
CA ASP A 740 -14.04 -4.55 3.76
C ASP A 740 -12.91 -4.25 2.74
N LYS A 741 -11.64 -4.38 3.17
CA LYS A 741 -10.50 -4.21 2.25
C LYS A 741 -10.45 -5.30 1.20
N LEU A 742 -10.76 -6.54 1.58
CA LEU A 742 -10.76 -7.68 0.67
C LEU A 742 -11.88 -7.53 -0.38
N ASP A 743 -13.10 -7.21 0.06
CA ASP A 743 -14.26 -7.01 -0.82
C ASP A 743 -14.01 -5.87 -1.83
N LYS A 744 -13.45 -4.73 -1.39
CA LYS A 744 -13.04 -3.64 -2.30
C LYS A 744 -12.04 -4.09 -3.37
N LYS A 745 -11.15 -5.04 -3.04
CA LYS A 745 -10.14 -5.53 -4.00
C LYS A 745 -10.65 -6.63 -4.90
N LEU A 746 -11.61 -7.42 -4.44
CA LEU A 746 -12.21 -8.54 -5.15
C LEU A 746 -13.61 -8.21 -5.71
N ALA A 747 -13.92 -6.91 -5.95
CA ALA A 747 -15.20 -6.48 -6.50
C ALA A 747 -15.60 -7.31 -7.75
N GLY A 748 -16.86 -7.70 -7.84
CA GLY A 748 -17.37 -8.70 -8.79
C GLY A 748 -17.16 -8.36 -10.26
N TRP A 749 -17.21 -7.05 -10.64
CA TRP A 749 -16.90 -6.62 -12.00
C TRP A 749 -15.49 -7.04 -12.47
N LYS A 750 -14.52 -7.17 -11.54
CA LYS A 750 -13.18 -7.71 -11.87
C LYS A 750 -13.25 -9.19 -12.21
N ALA A 751 -14.09 -9.95 -11.49
CA ALA A 751 -14.27 -11.36 -11.81
C ALA A 751 -14.85 -11.56 -13.23
N LYS A 752 -15.67 -10.63 -13.72
CA LYS A 752 -16.20 -10.69 -15.10
C LYS A 752 -15.17 -10.35 -16.18
N LEU A 753 -14.27 -9.42 -15.88
CA LEU A 753 -13.25 -8.95 -16.84
C LEU A 753 -11.94 -9.73 -16.80
N LEU A 754 -11.70 -10.51 -15.73
CA LEU A 754 -10.48 -11.30 -15.57
C LEU A 754 -10.71 -12.77 -15.95
N SER A 755 -9.75 -13.34 -16.64
CA SER A 755 -9.69 -14.79 -16.86
C SER A 755 -9.47 -15.53 -15.53
N LYS A 756 -9.65 -16.84 -15.51
CA LYS A 756 -9.35 -17.67 -14.34
C LYS A 756 -7.87 -17.55 -13.92
N ALA A 757 -6.95 -17.49 -14.88
CA ALA A 757 -5.53 -17.30 -14.59
C ALA A 757 -5.27 -15.95 -13.89
N SER A 758 -5.80 -14.86 -14.43
CA SER A 758 -5.65 -13.52 -13.84
C SER A 758 -6.37 -13.38 -12.50
N ARG A 759 -7.54 -14.06 -12.29
CA ARG A 759 -8.17 -14.15 -10.95
C ARG A 759 -7.25 -14.83 -9.94
N LEU A 760 -6.59 -15.93 -10.34
CA LEU A 760 -5.62 -16.63 -9.49
C LEU A 760 -4.45 -15.72 -9.11
N VAL A 761 -3.92 -14.98 -10.07
CA VAL A 761 -2.82 -14.04 -9.85
C VAL A 761 -3.26 -12.92 -8.90
N LEU A 762 -4.47 -12.35 -9.07
CA LEU A 762 -5.02 -11.33 -8.18
C LEU A 762 -5.20 -11.85 -6.74
N ILE A 763 -5.72 -13.06 -6.57
CA ILE A 763 -5.85 -13.68 -5.25
C ILE A 763 -4.47 -13.84 -4.61
N LYS A 764 -3.50 -14.43 -5.32
CA LYS A 764 -2.14 -14.69 -4.79
C LYS A 764 -1.38 -13.42 -4.44
N SER A 765 -1.38 -12.45 -5.36
CA SER A 765 -0.52 -11.27 -5.26
C SER A 765 -1.13 -10.16 -4.40
N VAL A 766 -2.45 -10.07 -4.33
CA VAL A 766 -3.16 -8.97 -3.67
C VAL A 766 -4.02 -9.46 -2.51
N ALA A 767 -5.00 -10.33 -2.76
CA ALA A 767 -5.97 -10.71 -1.74
C ALA A 767 -5.32 -11.37 -0.53
N GLN A 768 -4.49 -12.39 -0.77
CA GLN A 768 -3.75 -13.10 0.29
C GLN A 768 -2.67 -12.26 0.98
N ALA A 769 -2.26 -11.14 0.40
CA ALA A 769 -1.30 -10.23 1.01
C ALA A 769 -1.95 -9.21 1.98
N ILE A 770 -3.24 -8.90 1.80
CA ILE A 770 -3.97 -7.91 2.61
C ILE A 770 -3.90 -8.22 4.12
N PRO A 771 -4.20 -9.44 4.60
CA PRO A 771 -4.20 -9.74 6.02
C PRO A 771 -2.80 -9.96 6.61
N ASN A 772 -1.77 -10.21 5.79
CA ASN A 772 -0.43 -10.59 6.25
C ASN A 772 0.15 -9.60 7.28
N TYR A 773 -0.09 -8.31 7.09
CA TYR A 773 0.41 -7.27 7.99
C TYR A 773 -0.17 -7.39 9.40
N VAL A 774 -1.46 -7.70 9.53
CA VAL A 774 -2.13 -7.95 10.81
C VAL A 774 -1.74 -9.33 11.37
N MET A 775 -1.67 -10.33 10.51
CA MET A 775 -1.34 -11.72 10.86
C MET A 775 0.04 -11.89 11.51
N GLN A 776 0.99 -11.01 11.20
CA GLN A 776 2.35 -11.08 11.77
C GLN A 776 2.42 -10.73 13.25
N SER A 777 1.45 -9.99 13.80
CA SER A 777 1.45 -9.54 15.20
C SER A 777 0.16 -9.87 15.94
N THR A 778 -0.79 -10.58 15.32
CA THR A 778 -2.11 -10.81 15.90
C THR A 778 -2.67 -12.17 15.45
N ALA A 779 -3.17 -12.97 16.41
CA ALA A 779 -3.95 -14.16 16.10
C ALA A 779 -5.35 -13.75 15.67
N ILE A 780 -5.66 -13.90 14.39
CA ILE A 780 -6.98 -13.61 13.83
C ILE A 780 -7.93 -14.77 14.16
N PRO A 781 -9.17 -14.50 14.61
CA PRO A 781 -10.15 -15.55 14.89
C PRO A 781 -10.41 -16.44 13.67
N LYS A 782 -10.51 -17.77 13.89
CA LYS A 782 -10.73 -18.75 12.81
C LYS A 782 -11.92 -18.39 11.92
N VAL A 783 -13.04 -17.96 12.51
CA VAL A 783 -14.25 -17.53 11.79
C VAL A 783 -13.96 -16.38 10.81
N VAL A 784 -13.07 -15.44 11.15
CA VAL A 784 -12.69 -14.35 10.25
C VAL A 784 -11.82 -14.87 9.12
N CYS A 785 -10.88 -15.77 9.41
CA CYS A 785 -10.05 -16.43 8.39
C CYS A 785 -10.92 -17.22 7.39
N GLU A 786 -11.90 -17.98 7.89
CA GLU A 786 -12.86 -18.72 7.05
C GLU A 786 -13.70 -17.80 6.17
N LYS A 787 -14.12 -16.63 6.67
CA LYS A 787 -14.82 -15.61 5.85
C LYS A 787 -13.91 -15.05 4.76
N MET A 788 -12.66 -14.73 5.06
CA MET A 788 -11.69 -14.28 4.05
C MET A 788 -11.49 -15.35 2.95
N ASP A 789 -11.33 -16.61 3.35
CA ASP A 789 -11.19 -17.73 2.42
C ASP A 789 -12.46 -17.95 1.59
N SER A 790 -13.63 -17.76 2.18
CA SER A 790 -14.91 -17.82 1.47
C SER A 790 -15.04 -16.74 0.40
N THR A 791 -14.66 -15.48 0.72
CA THR A 791 -14.65 -14.38 -0.26
C THR A 791 -13.69 -14.69 -1.42
N MET A 792 -12.48 -15.17 -1.14
CA MET A 792 -11.51 -15.54 -2.20
C MET A 792 -12.00 -16.71 -3.04
N ARG A 793 -12.64 -17.71 -2.44
CA ARG A 793 -13.24 -18.86 -3.13
C ARG A 793 -14.37 -18.42 -4.07
N SER A 794 -15.27 -17.59 -3.58
CA SER A 794 -16.38 -17.04 -4.38
C SER A 794 -15.86 -16.26 -5.59
N PHE A 795 -14.87 -15.41 -5.39
CA PHE A 795 -14.23 -14.68 -6.49
C PHE A 795 -13.56 -15.60 -7.52
N TRP A 796 -12.87 -16.66 -7.06
CA TRP A 796 -12.21 -17.63 -7.94
C TRP A 796 -13.21 -18.35 -8.84
N TRP A 797 -14.30 -18.84 -8.26
CA TRP A 797 -15.33 -19.56 -9.01
C TRP A 797 -16.22 -18.65 -9.86
N GLY A 798 -16.15 -17.32 -9.64
CA GLY A 798 -16.97 -16.36 -10.37
C GLY A 798 -18.43 -16.54 -10.01
N ALA A 799 -18.74 -16.54 -8.70
CA ALA A 799 -20.10 -16.61 -8.22
C ALA A 799 -21.00 -15.63 -8.97
N ARG A 800 -22.00 -16.17 -9.64
CA ARG A 800 -22.95 -15.37 -10.42
C ARG A 800 -24.09 -14.84 -9.57
N ASP A 801 -24.34 -15.48 -8.44
CA ASP A 801 -25.44 -15.12 -7.54
C ASP A 801 -25.18 -15.63 -6.10
N THR A 802 -25.57 -14.88 -5.06
CA THR A 802 -25.52 -15.30 -3.65
C THR A 802 -26.67 -16.23 -3.28
N SER A 803 -27.74 -16.29 -4.06
CA SER A 803 -28.83 -17.25 -3.89
C SER A 803 -28.44 -18.64 -4.40
N THR A 804 -27.56 -18.72 -5.40
CA THR A 804 -26.99 -19.98 -5.87
C THR A 804 -25.55 -20.08 -5.40
N LYS A 805 -25.26 -21.02 -4.51
CA LYS A 805 -23.87 -21.35 -4.15
C LYS A 805 -23.11 -21.62 -5.46
N PRO A 806 -21.95 -20.96 -5.68
CA PRO A 806 -21.17 -21.21 -6.90
C PRO A 806 -20.91 -22.71 -7.00
N LEU A 807 -21.03 -23.26 -8.21
CA LEU A 807 -20.69 -24.64 -8.46
C LEU A 807 -19.18 -24.82 -8.23
N CYS A 808 -18.83 -25.19 -7.00
CA CYS A 808 -17.45 -25.43 -6.60
C CYS A 808 -17.07 -26.86 -7.00
N LEU A 809 -16.45 -27.04 -8.16
CA LEU A 809 -16.02 -28.33 -8.69
C LEU A 809 -14.94 -29.01 -7.83
N ARG A 810 -14.23 -28.25 -6.97
CA ARG A 810 -13.23 -28.76 -6.02
C ARG A 810 -13.30 -28.03 -4.69
N SER A 811 -13.02 -28.73 -3.59
CA SER A 811 -12.94 -28.14 -2.27
C SER A 811 -11.82 -27.11 -2.18
N TRP A 812 -11.99 -26.11 -1.31
CA TRP A 812 -10.99 -25.06 -1.10
C TRP A 812 -9.63 -25.64 -0.66
N ASP A 813 -9.66 -26.67 0.18
CA ASP A 813 -8.43 -27.34 0.64
C ASP A 813 -7.63 -27.96 -0.51
N LYS A 814 -8.29 -28.64 -1.48
CA LYS A 814 -7.63 -29.15 -2.69
C LYS A 814 -7.10 -28.04 -3.57
N ILE A 815 -7.77 -26.89 -3.65
CA ILE A 815 -7.27 -25.72 -4.39
C ILE A 815 -6.06 -25.13 -3.69
N CYS A 816 -6.02 -25.09 -2.36
CA CYS A 816 -4.91 -24.58 -1.58
C CYS A 816 -3.71 -25.53 -1.52
N SER A 817 -3.86 -26.79 -1.87
CA SER A 817 -2.74 -27.72 -1.93
C SER A 817 -1.61 -27.23 -2.86
N PRO A 818 -0.36 -27.62 -2.59
CA PRO A 818 0.77 -27.30 -3.47
C PRO A 818 0.55 -27.76 -4.91
N LYS A 819 1.17 -27.09 -5.88
CA LYS A 819 1.06 -27.45 -7.29
C LYS A 819 1.57 -28.88 -7.57
N SER A 820 2.58 -29.35 -6.84
CA SER A 820 3.09 -30.72 -6.90
C SER A 820 2.07 -31.79 -6.52
N PHE A 821 1.03 -31.42 -5.78
CA PHE A 821 -0.08 -32.28 -5.39
C PHE A 821 -1.39 -31.95 -6.12
N GLY A 822 -1.30 -31.30 -7.28
CA GLY A 822 -2.45 -30.97 -8.14
C GLY A 822 -3.31 -29.80 -7.66
N GLY A 823 -2.88 -29.03 -6.69
CA GLY A 823 -3.52 -27.80 -6.26
C GLY A 823 -3.06 -26.57 -7.06
N LEU A 824 -3.64 -25.41 -6.76
CA LEU A 824 -3.23 -24.13 -7.34
C LEU A 824 -2.18 -23.41 -6.49
N GLY A 825 -1.86 -23.92 -5.29
CA GLY A 825 -0.93 -23.30 -4.35
C GLY A 825 -1.44 -21.96 -3.80
N LEU A 826 -2.74 -21.84 -3.60
CA LEU A 826 -3.33 -20.80 -2.75
C LEU A 826 -3.06 -21.14 -1.28
N ARG A 827 -3.23 -20.18 -0.39
CA ARG A 827 -2.96 -20.35 1.04
C ARG A 827 -4.25 -20.22 1.82
N ARG A 828 -4.44 -21.09 2.82
CA ARG A 828 -5.50 -20.95 3.81
C ARG A 828 -5.11 -19.84 4.79
N SER A 829 -6.05 -18.94 5.06
CA SER A 829 -5.77 -17.76 5.88
C SER A 829 -5.39 -18.11 7.33
N TYR A 830 -5.99 -19.13 7.90
CA TYR A 830 -5.72 -19.57 9.27
C TYR A 830 -4.30 -20.11 9.43
N ASP A 831 -3.90 -21.06 8.58
CA ASP A 831 -2.56 -21.67 8.61
C ASP A 831 -1.47 -20.62 8.28
N MET A 832 -1.78 -19.68 7.37
CA MET A 832 -0.85 -18.58 7.08
C MET A 832 -0.65 -17.65 8.28
N ASN A 833 -1.69 -17.40 9.09
CA ASN A 833 -1.57 -16.64 10.33
C ASN A 833 -0.66 -17.36 11.34
N HIS A 834 -0.84 -18.68 11.50
CA HIS A 834 0.02 -19.48 12.36
C HIS A 834 1.47 -19.46 11.91
N ALA A 835 1.72 -19.67 10.62
CA ALA A 835 3.08 -19.65 10.06
C ALA A 835 3.79 -18.30 10.21
N LEU A 836 3.03 -17.18 10.13
CA LEU A 836 3.57 -15.84 10.35
C LEU A 836 3.88 -15.56 11.82
N LEU A 837 3.05 -16.03 12.76
CA LEU A 837 3.30 -15.93 14.19
C LEU A 837 4.45 -16.85 14.63
N ALA A 838 4.58 -18.03 14.01
CA ALA A 838 5.65 -18.99 14.28
C ALA A 838 7.05 -18.40 14.06
N LYS A 839 7.18 -17.39 13.20
CA LYS A 839 8.45 -16.67 13.03
C LYS A 839 8.94 -16.01 14.33
N TRP A 840 8.05 -15.44 15.15
CA TRP A 840 8.41 -14.88 16.45
C TRP A 840 8.86 -15.94 17.44
N SER A 841 8.13 -17.06 17.47
CA SER A 841 8.54 -18.22 18.30
C SER A 841 9.90 -18.73 17.89
N TRP A 842 10.20 -18.79 16.59
CA TRP A 842 11.50 -19.16 16.08
C TRP A 842 12.58 -18.13 16.44
N ASP A 843 12.32 -16.83 16.25
CA ASP A 843 13.28 -15.76 16.58
C ASP A 843 13.64 -15.76 18.08
N LEU A 844 12.69 -16.11 18.98
CA LEU A 844 12.91 -16.27 20.42
C LEU A 844 13.78 -17.50 20.73
N ILE A 845 13.48 -18.67 20.13
CA ILE A 845 14.25 -19.91 20.35
C ILE A 845 15.67 -19.79 19.81
N SER A 846 15.83 -19.20 18.62
CA SER A 846 17.12 -19.11 17.94
C SER A 846 18.04 -18.03 18.52
N GLY A 847 17.59 -17.26 19.52
CA GLY A 847 18.39 -16.23 20.18
C GLY A 847 18.70 -15.01 19.31
N LYS A 848 17.84 -14.69 18.37
CA LYS A 848 18.01 -13.50 17.53
C LYS A 848 17.99 -12.24 18.39
N SER A 849 18.93 -11.33 18.14
CA SER A 849 19.04 -10.08 18.88
C SER A 849 18.18 -8.97 18.24
N SER A 850 17.24 -8.41 19.01
CA SER A 850 16.53 -7.15 18.70
C SER A 850 16.03 -6.53 20.01
N LEU A 851 15.80 -5.21 20.03
CA LEU A 851 15.24 -4.53 21.20
C LEU A 851 13.92 -5.15 21.63
N CYS A 852 13.04 -5.47 20.66
CA CYS A 852 11.74 -6.09 20.92
C CYS A 852 11.89 -7.46 21.59
N LEU A 853 12.74 -8.33 21.07
CA LEU A 853 12.97 -9.67 21.60
C LEU A 853 13.64 -9.60 22.99
N SER A 854 14.59 -8.68 23.22
CA SER A 854 15.17 -8.45 24.55
C SER A 854 14.12 -8.04 25.57
N MET A 855 13.16 -7.17 25.18
CA MET A 855 12.06 -6.76 26.04
C MET A 855 11.07 -7.91 26.33
N LEU A 856 10.77 -8.76 25.36
CA LEU A 856 9.90 -9.92 25.53
C LEU A 856 10.57 -10.96 26.41
N ASN A 857 11.83 -11.27 26.18
CA ASN A 857 12.61 -12.18 27.00
C ASN A 857 12.63 -11.73 28.47
N GLY A 858 12.97 -10.47 28.71
CA GLY A 858 13.02 -9.96 30.09
C GLY A 858 11.65 -9.83 30.77
N LYS A 859 10.53 -9.75 30.01
CA LYS A 859 9.19 -9.71 30.58
C LYS A 859 8.62 -11.12 30.88
N TYR A 860 8.88 -12.09 30.02
CA TYR A 860 8.18 -13.37 30.03
C TYR A 860 9.08 -14.58 30.28
N LEU A 861 10.41 -14.45 30.16
CA LEU A 861 11.37 -15.55 30.19
C LEU A 861 12.50 -15.33 31.22
N GLN A 862 12.28 -14.54 32.30
CA GLN A 862 13.31 -14.25 33.31
C GLN A 862 13.89 -15.51 33.95
N ASP A 863 13.00 -16.43 34.37
CA ASP A 863 13.33 -17.64 35.10
C ASP A 863 12.98 -18.92 34.33
N THR A 864 12.72 -18.81 33.03
CA THR A 864 12.22 -19.93 32.22
C THR A 864 12.67 -19.81 30.76
N THR A 865 12.59 -20.89 30.00
CA THR A 865 12.88 -20.90 28.58
C THR A 865 11.59 -20.80 27.76
N PHE A 866 11.69 -20.35 26.50
CA PHE A 866 10.53 -20.32 25.61
C PHE A 866 9.91 -21.71 25.42
N ILE A 867 10.70 -22.77 25.52
CA ILE A 867 10.25 -24.15 25.36
C ILE A 867 9.32 -24.55 26.52
N SER A 868 9.66 -24.19 27.75
CA SER A 868 8.94 -24.60 28.95
C SER A 868 7.81 -23.66 29.37
N VAL A 869 7.86 -22.36 28.98
CA VAL A 869 6.87 -21.37 29.40
C VAL A 869 5.44 -21.73 28.93
N THR A 870 4.45 -21.49 29.77
CA THR A 870 3.01 -21.65 29.47
C THR A 870 2.28 -20.33 29.57
N ALA A 871 1.16 -20.20 28.83
CA ALA A 871 0.36 -18.97 28.83
C ALA A 871 -0.40 -18.82 30.16
N VAL A 872 -0.34 -17.62 30.74
CA VAL A 872 -1.14 -17.26 31.92
C VAL A 872 -2.24 -16.25 31.54
N PRO A 873 -3.36 -16.18 32.32
CA PRO A 873 -4.47 -15.28 32.02
C PRO A 873 -4.05 -13.81 31.88
N SER A 874 -3.02 -13.40 32.62
CA SER A 874 -2.50 -12.04 32.64
C SER A 874 -1.67 -11.64 31.42
N ASP A 875 -1.26 -12.57 30.58
CA ASP A 875 -0.41 -12.30 29.41
C ASP A 875 -1.10 -11.43 28.35
N SER A 876 -0.28 -10.76 27.56
CA SER A 876 -0.77 -9.99 26.41
C SER A 876 -1.40 -10.89 25.34
N LEU A 877 -2.23 -10.30 24.49
CA LEU A 877 -2.81 -11.04 23.37
C LEU A 877 -1.75 -11.55 22.39
N PHE A 878 -0.70 -10.74 22.20
CA PHE A 878 0.42 -11.12 21.34
C PHE A 878 1.20 -12.29 21.90
N TRP A 879 1.56 -12.26 23.21
CA TRP A 879 2.29 -13.35 23.84
C TRP A 879 1.51 -14.66 23.80
N LYS A 880 0.21 -14.61 24.11
CA LYS A 880 -0.68 -15.76 23.95
C LYS A 880 -0.74 -16.30 22.52
N ALA A 881 -0.68 -15.40 21.53
CA ALA A 881 -0.71 -15.79 20.12
C ALA A 881 0.55 -16.57 19.71
N ILE A 882 1.73 -16.13 20.13
CA ILE A 882 2.98 -16.83 19.79
C ILE A 882 3.15 -18.12 20.57
N LEU A 883 2.64 -18.21 21.80
CA LEU A 883 2.62 -19.47 22.56
C LEU A 883 1.66 -20.49 21.95
N ALA A 884 0.54 -20.06 21.37
CA ALA A 884 -0.41 -20.95 20.70
C ALA A 884 0.21 -21.69 19.49
N VAL A 885 1.21 -21.08 18.82
CA VAL A 885 1.91 -21.68 17.68
C VAL A 885 3.26 -22.31 18.04
N LYS A 886 3.60 -22.38 19.33
CA LYS A 886 4.85 -22.97 19.82
C LYS A 886 5.02 -24.44 19.37
N SER A 887 3.97 -25.23 19.44
CA SER A 887 3.99 -26.64 19.02
C SER A 887 4.33 -26.80 17.54
N LEU A 888 3.88 -25.90 16.66
CA LEU A 888 4.23 -25.88 15.24
C LEU A 888 5.74 -25.70 15.06
N VAL A 889 6.35 -24.76 15.81
CA VAL A 889 7.79 -24.53 15.73
C VAL A 889 8.60 -25.70 16.27
N LEU A 890 8.17 -26.28 17.37
CA LEU A 890 8.89 -27.42 17.99
C LEU A 890 8.88 -28.68 17.11
N ARG A 891 7.86 -28.86 16.22
CA ARG A 891 7.84 -29.95 15.24
C ARG A 891 8.93 -29.84 14.15
N GLY A 892 9.55 -28.66 13.98
CA GLY A 892 10.57 -28.46 12.95
C GLY A 892 11.90 -27.91 13.51
N ALA A 893 11.97 -27.58 14.78
CA ALA A 893 13.17 -27.03 15.42
C ALA A 893 14.06 -28.14 15.97
N CYS A 894 15.35 -28.11 15.59
CA CYS A 894 16.37 -29.01 16.11
C CYS A 894 17.66 -28.23 16.38
N ILE A 895 18.45 -28.66 17.36
CA ILE A 895 19.77 -28.06 17.59
C ILE A 895 20.81 -28.85 16.82
N GLN A 896 21.56 -28.18 15.99
CA GLN A 896 22.79 -28.72 15.44
C GLN A 896 23.88 -28.59 16.52
N VAL A 897 24.32 -29.72 17.03
CA VAL A 897 25.34 -29.82 18.08
C VAL A 897 26.69 -29.38 17.53
N GLY A 898 27.27 -28.36 18.13
CA GLY A 898 28.67 -27.94 17.95
C GLY A 898 29.54 -28.52 19.02
N THR A 899 29.82 -27.77 20.12
CA THR A 899 30.52 -28.29 21.31
C THR A 899 29.62 -29.14 22.18
N GLY A 900 28.30 -28.98 22.08
CA GLY A 900 27.33 -29.64 22.96
C GLY A 900 27.23 -29.10 24.38
N SER A 901 27.95 -28.03 24.70
CA SER A 901 28.04 -27.46 26.06
C SER A 901 26.78 -26.70 26.46
N MET A 902 25.98 -26.24 25.49
CA MET A 902 24.71 -25.52 25.71
C MET A 902 23.48 -26.38 25.48
N VAL A 903 23.64 -27.66 25.14
CA VAL A 903 22.56 -28.56 24.77
C VAL A 903 22.23 -29.51 25.89
N ASP A 904 21.18 -29.19 26.65
CA ASP A 904 20.60 -30.13 27.64
C ASP A 904 19.95 -31.30 26.89
N PHE A 905 20.49 -32.51 27.06
CA PHE A 905 20.01 -33.65 26.30
C PHE A 905 18.64 -34.20 26.75
N TRP A 906 18.13 -33.76 27.91
CA TRP A 906 16.81 -34.05 28.40
C TRP A 906 15.72 -33.14 27.84
N LEU A 907 16.06 -31.86 27.71
CA LEU A 907 15.07 -30.82 27.41
C LEU A 907 15.11 -30.41 25.93
N HIS A 908 16.29 -30.40 25.30
CA HIS A 908 16.45 -29.85 23.97
C HIS A 908 16.26 -30.90 22.87
N PRO A 909 15.69 -30.51 21.70
CA PRO A 909 15.63 -31.35 20.51
C PRO A 909 16.97 -31.27 19.77
N TRP A 910 17.74 -32.36 19.73
CA TRP A 910 19.08 -32.39 19.15
C TRP A 910 19.41 -33.60 18.26
N VAL A 911 18.47 -34.55 18.10
CA VAL A 911 18.64 -35.74 17.27
C VAL A 911 17.74 -35.64 16.04
N PRO A 912 18.23 -35.17 14.86
CA PRO A 912 17.39 -34.85 13.69
C PRO A 912 16.57 -36.02 13.15
N LYS A 913 17.03 -37.26 13.31
CA LYS A 913 16.34 -38.44 12.80
C LYS A 913 15.32 -39.02 13.79
N HIS A 914 15.27 -38.54 15.02
CA HIS A 914 14.26 -38.95 15.98
C HIS A 914 12.93 -38.24 15.70
N PRO A 915 11.76 -38.93 15.86
CA PRO A 915 10.43 -38.32 15.52
C PRO A 915 10.11 -37.03 16.22
N LEU A 916 10.59 -36.85 17.46
CA LEU A 916 10.44 -35.62 18.27
C LEU A 916 11.74 -34.83 18.35
N PHE A 917 12.77 -35.16 17.56
CA PHE A 917 14.13 -34.63 17.65
C PHE A 917 14.81 -34.78 19.03
N ARG A 918 14.15 -35.44 19.97
CA ARG A 918 14.58 -35.59 21.35
C ARG A 918 14.47 -37.06 21.80
N PRO A 919 15.59 -37.77 21.89
CA PRO A 919 15.58 -39.14 22.42
C PRO A 919 15.15 -39.11 23.88
N GLN A 920 14.52 -40.16 24.34
CA GLN A 920 14.07 -40.29 25.71
C GLN A 920 15.13 -41.04 26.54
N PRO A 921 15.75 -40.41 27.55
CA PRO A 921 16.65 -41.10 28.45
C PRO A 921 15.94 -42.20 29.26
N ILE A 922 16.59 -43.31 29.43
CA ILE A 922 16.09 -44.47 30.20
C ILE A 922 16.45 -44.40 31.69
N CYS A 923 17.31 -43.49 32.09
CA CYS A 923 17.70 -43.24 33.46
C CYS A 923 16.92 -42.07 34.06
N GLU A 924 16.83 -41.99 35.38
CA GLU A 924 16.27 -40.83 36.08
C GLU A 924 17.24 -39.63 35.98
N ARG A 925 16.70 -38.42 35.97
CA ARG A 925 17.49 -37.18 35.93
C ARG A 925 18.20 -37.00 37.27
N GLY A 926 19.52 -37.18 37.31
CA GLY A 926 20.33 -36.90 38.46
C GLY A 926 20.45 -35.40 38.82
N PRO A 927 20.91 -35.00 39.98
CA PRO A 927 21.16 -33.63 40.37
C PRO A 927 22.31 -33.06 39.49
N GLY A 928 22.00 -32.06 38.70
CA GLY A 928 22.95 -31.36 37.82
C GLY A 928 22.41 -31.18 36.40
N THR A 929 22.98 -30.21 35.68
CA THR A 929 22.70 -30.01 34.25
C THR A 929 23.53 -31.00 33.46
N LEU A 930 22.92 -31.96 32.79
CA LEU A 930 23.59 -32.89 31.91
C LEU A 930 23.49 -32.39 30.49
N VAL A 931 24.61 -32.09 29.86
CA VAL A 931 24.72 -31.52 28.52
C VAL A 931 25.30 -32.55 27.54
N VAL A 932 25.05 -32.35 26.25
CA VAL A 932 25.52 -33.29 25.21
C VAL A 932 27.05 -33.45 25.21
N SER A 933 27.82 -32.42 25.61
CA SER A 933 29.27 -32.54 25.78
C SER A 933 29.67 -33.61 26.78
N ASP A 934 28.82 -33.93 27.77
CA ASP A 934 29.12 -34.97 28.75
C ASP A 934 29.07 -36.40 28.16
N LEU A 935 28.41 -36.51 26.98
CA LEU A 935 28.32 -37.75 26.21
C LEU A 935 29.43 -37.93 25.17
N LEU A 936 30.38 -36.99 25.14
CA LEU A 936 31.52 -37.01 24.24
C LEU A 936 32.79 -37.39 24.98
N ASN A 937 33.70 -38.02 24.26
CA ASN A 937 35.09 -38.22 24.67
C ASN A 937 35.91 -36.95 24.40
N PRO A 938 37.11 -36.76 25.00
CA PRO A 938 37.99 -35.63 24.75
C PRO A 938 38.37 -35.43 23.25
N ASP A 939 38.32 -36.47 22.48
CA ASP A 939 38.59 -36.49 21.02
C ASP A 939 37.37 -36.08 20.17
N GLY A 940 36.24 -35.76 20.81
CA GLY A 940 34.98 -35.38 20.13
C GLY A 940 34.17 -36.54 19.60
N ASN A 941 34.56 -37.78 19.85
CA ASN A 941 33.78 -38.96 19.52
C ASN A 941 32.71 -39.25 20.58
N TRP A 942 31.64 -39.94 20.22
CA TRP A 942 30.60 -40.37 21.14
C TRP A 942 31.18 -41.38 22.15
N ASN A 943 30.93 -41.14 23.43
CA ASN A 943 31.23 -42.10 24.48
C ASN A 943 30.15 -43.17 24.49
N LEU A 944 30.44 -44.31 23.86
CA LEU A 944 29.45 -45.38 23.70
C LEU A 944 28.96 -45.93 25.05
N GLN A 945 29.83 -46.09 26.02
CA GLN A 945 29.48 -46.58 27.34
C GLN A 945 28.45 -45.66 28.03
N LYS A 946 28.69 -44.34 28.00
CA LYS A 946 27.75 -43.37 28.54
C LYS A 946 26.45 -43.32 27.74
N LEU A 947 26.50 -43.43 26.40
CA LEU A 947 25.28 -43.40 25.57
C LEU A 947 24.34 -44.53 25.89
N TYR A 948 24.84 -45.76 26.02
CA TYR A 948 24.04 -46.94 26.33
C TYR A 948 23.55 -46.98 27.78
N THR A 949 24.15 -46.24 28.70
CA THR A 949 23.62 -46.07 30.05
C THR A 949 22.49 -45.06 30.11
N VAL A 950 22.45 -44.10 29.19
CA VAL A 950 21.49 -43.01 29.22
C VAL A 950 20.30 -43.23 28.27
N PHE A 951 20.51 -43.81 27.07
CA PHE A 951 19.49 -43.93 26.02
C PHE A 951 19.25 -45.39 25.63
N SER A 952 18.06 -45.63 25.04
CA SER A 952 17.72 -46.89 24.44
C SER A 952 18.71 -47.29 23.31
N PRO A 953 18.91 -48.59 23.02
CA PRO A 953 19.76 -49.05 21.93
C PRO A 953 19.36 -48.44 20.58
N ALA A 954 18.07 -48.24 20.31
CA ALA A 954 17.56 -47.63 19.11
C ALA A 954 17.97 -46.15 19.00
N ASP A 955 17.87 -45.41 20.10
CA ASP A 955 18.29 -44.00 20.14
C ASP A 955 19.81 -43.88 20.05
N CYS A 956 20.57 -44.76 20.64
CA CYS A 956 22.04 -44.80 20.52
C CYS A 956 22.47 -44.94 19.03
N VAL A 957 21.81 -45.81 18.29
CA VAL A 957 22.08 -45.95 16.84
C VAL A 957 21.78 -44.67 16.09
N LEU A 958 20.68 -43.98 16.39
CA LEU A 958 20.33 -42.69 15.78
C LEU A 958 21.39 -41.63 16.11
N ILE A 959 21.80 -41.52 17.38
CA ILE A 959 22.81 -40.57 17.82
C ILE A 959 24.16 -40.83 17.15
N GLN A 960 24.59 -42.08 17.06
CA GLN A 960 25.84 -42.48 16.40
C GLN A 960 25.83 -42.19 14.89
N SER A 961 24.64 -42.22 14.27
CA SER A 961 24.47 -41.89 12.84
C SER A 961 24.58 -40.39 12.56
N MET A 962 24.61 -39.52 13.56
CA MET A 962 24.79 -38.09 13.39
C MET A 962 26.24 -37.76 12.99
N HIS A 963 26.41 -36.68 12.23
CA HIS A 963 27.74 -36.12 12.04
C HIS A 963 28.37 -35.77 13.38
N ARG A 964 29.67 -36.07 13.53
CA ARG A 964 30.41 -35.78 14.76
C ARG A 964 30.35 -34.32 15.13
N PRO A 965 30.08 -33.99 16.40
CA PRO A 965 30.18 -32.63 16.91
C PRO A 965 31.57 -32.05 16.63
N ARG A 966 31.62 -30.81 16.17
CA ARG A 966 32.91 -30.12 15.99
C ARG A 966 33.32 -29.49 17.30
N LEU A 967 34.46 -29.85 17.86
CA LEU A 967 35.00 -29.33 19.13
C LEU A 967 35.14 -27.78 19.17
N SER A 968 35.15 -27.12 18.00
CA SER A 968 35.25 -25.66 17.86
C SER A 968 33.96 -25.03 17.32
N GLY A 969 32.89 -25.81 17.13
CA GLY A 969 31.60 -25.31 16.56
C GLY A 969 30.68 -24.79 17.66
N VAL A 970 29.91 -23.76 17.36
CA VAL A 970 28.86 -23.24 18.25
C VAL A 970 27.57 -24.04 18.05
N ASP A 971 26.91 -24.40 19.15
CA ASP A 971 25.58 -25.01 19.14
C ASP A 971 24.57 -24.02 18.58
N ARG A 972 23.78 -24.45 17.56
CA ARG A 972 22.84 -23.56 16.90
C ARG A 972 21.53 -24.22 16.57
N TRP A 973 20.45 -23.48 16.68
CA TRP A 973 19.13 -23.91 16.24
C TRP A 973 19.06 -23.97 14.70
N ILE A 974 18.55 -25.06 14.18
CA ILE A 974 18.30 -25.28 12.76
C ILE A 974 16.81 -25.62 12.54
N TRP A 975 16.33 -25.24 11.39
CA TRP A 975 14.99 -25.57 10.91
C TRP A 975 15.07 -26.77 9.95
N THR A 976 14.58 -27.93 10.39
CA THR A 976 14.75 -29.20 9.64
C THR A 976 14.00 -29.27 8.31
N HIS A 977 12.93 -28.46 8.17
CA HIS A 977 12.13 -28.39 6.95
C HIS A 977 12.66 -27.43 5.88
N SER A 978 13.94 -27.12 5.93
CA SER A 978 14.65 -26.38 4.86
C SER A 978 16.05 -26.94 4.68
N SER A 979 16.51 -27.04 3.43
CA SER A 979 17.88 -27.51 3.10
C SER A 979 18.99 -26.60 3.65
N SER A 980 18.69 -25.31 3.86
CA SER A 980 19.63 -24.34 4.42
C SER A 980 19.66 -24.31 5.95
N GLY A 981 18.81 -25.05 6.64
CA GLY A 981 18.64 -24.98 8.09
C GLY A 981 18.00 -23.68 8.59
N LYS A 982 17.61 -22.78 7.70
CA LYS A 982 17.00 -21.48 8.05
C LYS A 982 15.47 -21.58 8.05
N PHE A 983 14.84 -21.00 9.07
CA PHE A 983 13.38 -20.88 9.14
C PHE A 983 12.83 -20.04 7.98
N SER A 984 11.73 -20.50 7.42
CA SER A 984 10.93 -19.71 6.48
C SER A 984 9.43 -19.88 6.79
N THR A 985 8.67 -18.80 6.65
CA THR A 985 7.20 -18.85 6.79
C THR A 985 6.57 -19.85 5.81
N LYS A 986 7.17 -20.04 4.63
CA LYS A 986 6.70 -21.01 3.63
C LYS A 986 6.80 -22.44 4.14
N SER A 987 7.94 -22.82 4.72
CA SER A 987 8.12 -24.17 5.23
C SER A 987 7.30 -24.43 6.50
N ALA A 988 7.11 -23.42 7.36
CA ALA A 988 6.21 -23.49 8.51
C ALA A 988 4.74 -23.65 8.08
N TYR A 989 4.30 -22.92 7.06
CA TYR A 989 2.95 -23.08 6.48
C TYR A 989 2.70 -24.50 5.93
N LEU A 990 3.71 -25.11 5.30
CA LEU A 990 3.59 -26.47 4.76
C LEU A 990 3.60 -27.55 5.85
N LEU A 991 4.11 -27.22 7.04
CA LEU A 991 4.15 -28.11 8.20
C LEU A 991 2.85 -28.03 9.02
N ASP A 992 2.16 -26.89 9.03
CA ASP A 992 0.90 -26.65 9.76
C ASP A 992 -0.28 -27.37 9.09
#